data_d5cf1ae1065068ee5b1a4fc0367d237c
#
_entry.id   d5cf1ae1065068ee5b1a4fc0367d237c
#
_cell.length_a   1.000
_cell.length_b   1.000
_cell.length_c   1.000
_cell.angle_alpha   90.00
_cell.angle_beta   90.00
_cell.angle_gamma   90.00
#
_symmetry.space_group_name_H-M   'P 1'
#
loop_
_entity.id
_entity.type
_entity.pdbx_description
1 polymer ?
#
loop_
_entity_poly.entity_id
_entity_poly.type
_entity_poly.pdbx_seq_one_letter_code
_entity_poly.pdbx_strand_id
1 'polypeptide(L)'
;MAKNNDKTQRDYPGIKTACLVMLALLLLLACVLLRGDGGEILGGEDAAAGAGGHGFYYENLALMPGVEVTADSVENDSFLPQLAADGKKNAGAGRWSSANEAGAPEHWLQFSFPQEQSFAFVSLYWERLNVLGFVIEVSRDGEHWTQAALWEGTPETNEQHVVLDNQAQGRFLRLRTTAVSDTEENQYLYYQNVSLLEMEVYAQAPVSWCLQVPEIRIAEDGSRFLPLPEAPAGYEIRLLGSDYEEIIDEDGTVYPTLEEKVVTVGYRISQGDKYEDSPSYYVTVPPSVFTDNPESPADNAEASVDNAEASVVNDRPRLSPEVSEWKGGAGFFPPGDAKRIVMQADREAELRQPALDLQESWKKLSGEELTVVSGEEASLQTGDIYLGFAGKEMGLKEEGYWLDIRPGTMVLRAEKLQGLIWATVTAADLLENAGEGIPCGTIRDYPRYSVRGFHIDIGRRMVSLETLKQIVLTLSEHKMNNLGVHLNDNEILSTSGKNDSISNAFTAYAGFRLESGLKNSRGEGITSQDGSLTREEWKELTRFAAEKGVQVLPEIDTPAHSLALTRIFPEYALADEPDNVDQLDLGKKGTVDLVQKLWKEYLEGEDPVFEAGGLVHIGMDEYFADGEDYRSFANDMISMIQESGRTVRMWGSLSRLPGRTQVASENVQMQIWNMEWADPQDMYEEGFTIINSLNSSLYIIPGGGYDRLDLEALKQWEPNLFAAGTQAEMLPAYSGRMAGAVYCLWNDTIGSLDTGVTEEGILERFLEPLPLLSGKLW
;
A
#
# COMPACT_ATOMS: atom_id res chain seq x y z
N MET A 1 -25.59 59.07 -8.28
CA MET A 1 -24.86 59.55 -7.10
C MET A 1 -24.25 58.37 -6.41
N ALA A 2 -22.96 58.31 -6.45
CA ALA A 2 -22.15 57.23 -5.90
C ALA A 2 -22.11 57.22 -4.37
N LYS A 3 -22.01 56.08 -3.73
CA LYS A 3 -21.26 55.87 -2.48
C LYS A 3 -20.62 54.48 -2.49
N ASN A 4 -19.31 54.51 -2.63
CA ASN A 4 -18.36 53.48 -2.24
C ASN A 4 -18.59 53.04 -0.80
N ASN A 5 -18.51 51.74 -0.54
CA ASN A 5 -18.12 51.23 0.75
C ASN A 5 -17.07 50.11 0.53
N ASP A 6 -15.86 50.57 0.69
CA ASP A 6 -14.65 49.80 0.90
C ASP A 6 -14.76 49.06 2.24
N LYS A 7 -14.69 47.74 2.25
CA LYS A 7 -14.45 46.94 3.48
C LYS A 7 -13.08 46.27 3.36
N THR A 8 -12.12 46.95 3.94
CA THR A 8 -10.79 46.46 4.25
C THR A 8 -10.86 45.11 5.00
N GLN A 9 -10.33 44.09 4.37
CA GLN A 9 -9.86 42.88 5.02
C GLN A 9 -8.80 43.26 6.06
N ARG A 10 -9.01 42.89 7.31
CA ARG A 10 -7.98 42.90 8.34
C ARG A 10 -7.34 41.50 8.40
N ASP A 11 -6.16 41.39 7.84
CA ASP A 11 -5.25 40.30 8.11
C ASP A 11 -4.84 40.31 9.59
N TYR A 12 -4.97 39.13 10.24
CA TYR A 12 -4.41 38.86 11.55
C TYR A 12 -3.21 37.92 11.40
N PRO A 13 -1.98 38.46 11.39
CA PRO A 13 -0.77 37.63 11.25
C PRO A 13 -0.31 36.97 12.57
N GLY A 14 -1.12 36.91 13.60
CA GLY A 14 -0.70 36.52 14.97
C GLY A 14 -0.96 35.06 15.34
N ILE A 15 -1.84 34.33 14.68
CA ILE A 15 -2.29 33.02 15.16
C ILE A 15 -1.45 31.86 14.56
N LYS A 16 -1.02 31.96 13.32
CA LYS A 16 -0.16 30.93 12.70
C LYS A 16 1.24 30.88 13.31
N THR A 17 1.78 32.02 13.73
CA THR A 17 3.11 32.08 14.38
C THR A 17 3.09 31.55 15.83
N ALA A 18 1.94 31.59 16.51
CA ALA A 18 1.82 31.10 17.88
C ALA A 18 1.81 29.54 17.93
N CYS A 19 1.17 28.88 16.96
CA CYS A 19 1.12 27.41 16.90
C CYS A 19 2.48 26.81 16.53
N LEU A 20 3.22 27.40 15.58
CA LEU A 20 4.57 26.95 15.22
C LEU A 20 5.62 27.16 16.32
N VAL A 21 5.50 28.26 17.10
CA VAL A 21 6.39 28.50 18.23
C VAL A 21 6.07 27.58 19.41
N MET A 22 4.80 27.18 19.60
CA MET A 22 4.44 26.21 20.64
C MET A 22 4.93 24.80 20.29
N LEU A 23 4.84 24.36 19.02
CA LEU A 23 5.36 23.07 18.59
C LEU A 23 6.90 22.99 18.73
N ALA A 24 7.62 24.03 18.34
CA ALA A 24 9.06 24.12 18.51
C ALA A 24 9.50 24.20 19.98
N LEU A 25 8.69 24.79 20.85
CA LEU A 25 8.95 24.85 22.29
C LEU A 25 8.64 23.51 23.00
N LEU A 26 7.67 22.75 22.53
CA LEU A 26 7.36 21.40 23.02
C LEU A 26 8.47 20.40 22.63
N LEU A 27 9.00 20.49 21.42
CA LEU A 27 10.16 19.69 20.98
C LEU A 27 11.44 20.05 21.75
N LEU A 28 11.67 21.32 22.07
CA LEU A 28 12.80 21.76 22.90
C LEU A 28 12.63 21.36 24.39
N LEU A 29 11.42 21.28 24.90
CA LEU A 29 11.15 20.85 26.28
C LEU A 29 11.32 19.34 26.43
N ALA A 30 10.96 18.54 25.43
CA ALA A 30 11.20 17.11 25.38
C ALA A 30 12.71 16.79 25.38
N CYS A 31 13.53 17.56 24.65
CA CYS A 31 14.98 17.40 24.64
C CYS A 31 15.66 17.84 25.93
N VAL A 32 15.03 18.64 26.76
CA VAL A 32 15.63 19.12 28.06
C VAL A 32 15.24 18.21 29.21
N LEU A 33 14.14 17.50 29.18
CA LEU A 33 13.68 16.57 30.21
C LEU A 33 14.34 15.18 30.16
N LEU A 34 15.03 14.85 29.06
CA LEU A 34 15.79 13.60 28.90
C LEU A 34 17.27 13.68 29.33
N ARG A 35 17.70 14.78 30.00
CA ARG A 35 19.02 14.90 30.62
C ARG A 35 18.92 14.86 32.13
N GLY A 36 18.82 13.65 32.66
CA GLY A 36 18.90 13.38 34.11
C GLY A 36 19.47 11.99 34.39
N ASP A 37 20.68 12.01 34.83
CA ASP A 37 21.42 11.03 35.63
C ASP A 37 22.08 9.81 34.98
N GLY A 38 23.39 9.81 35.19
CA GLY A 38 24.34 8.80 34.78
C GLY A 38 24.11 7.42 35.40
N GLY A 39 24.19 6.43 34.56
CA GLY A 39 24.34 5.02 34.89
C GLY A 39 25.39 4.39 34.00
N GLU A 40 26.31 3.68 34.63
CA GLU A 40 27.57 3.15 34.13
C GLU A 40 27.52 2.44 32.79
N ILE A 41 28.49 2.76 31.94
CA ILE A 41 28.85 2.04 30.73
C ILE A 41 29.41 0.67 31.14
N LEU A 42 28.65 -0.38 30.98
CA LEU A 42 29.19 -1.74 30.87
C LEU A 42 29.42 -2.01 29.39
N GLY A 43 30.67 -2.05 28.98
CA GLY A 43 31.10 -2.56 27.71
C GLY A 43 30.78 -4.04 27.57
N GLY A 44 30.09 -4.41 26.52
CA GLY A 44 29.79 -5.79 26.12
C GLY A 44 29.63 -5.79 24.60
N GLU A 45 30.48 -6.55 23.95
CA GLU A 45 30.39 -6.99 22.58
C GLU A 45 28.99 -7.56 22.35
N ASP A 46 28.15 -6.88 21.55
CA ASP A 46 26.99 -7.42 20.84
C ASP A 46 26.25 -6.25 20.12
N ALA A 47 26.94 -5.64 19.14
CA ALA A 47 26.31 -4.71 18.21
C ALA A 47 26.41 -5.31 16.79
N ALA A 48 25.77 -6.44 16.59
CA ALA A 48 25.50 -7.02 15.28
C ALA A 48 24.38 -8.07 15.39
N ALA A 49 23.19 -7.63 15.79
CA ALA A 49 21.97 -8.41 15.67
C ALA A 49 20.82 -7.43 15.40
N GLY A 50 20.83 -6.81 14.24
CA GLY A 50 19.63 -6.29 13.61
C GLY A 50 18.80 -7.46 13.10
N ALA A 51 17.52 -7.44 13.35
CA ALA A 51 16.40 -8.29 12.95
C ALA A 51 16.73 -9.53 12.08
N GLY A 52 16.35 -10.73 12.56
CA GLY A 52 16.14 -11.95 11.78
C GLY A 52 17.35 -12.45 10.96
N GLY A 53 18.37 -13.03 11.59
CA GLY A 53 19.66 -13.42 11.02
C GLY A 53 19.68 -14.49 9.91
N HIS A 54 18.96 -14.29 8.81
CA HIS A 54 19.01 -15.18 7.65
C HIS A 54 19.92 -14.70 6.51
N GLY A 55 20.34 -13.40 6.49
CA GLY A 55 21.16 -12.82 5.43
C GLY A 55 22.58 -13.38 5.34
N PHE A 56 23.20 -13.26 4.15
CA PHE A 56 24.62 -13.50 3.98
C PHE A 56 25.42 -12.37 4.61
N TYR A 57 26.55 -12.73 5.23
CA TYR A 57 27.45 -11.72 5.78
C TYR A 57 28.42 -11.22 4.72
N TYR A 58 28.40 -9.93 4.46
CA TYR A 58 29.37 -9.21 3.65
C TYR A 58 30.14 -8.25 4.57
N GLU A 59 31.49 -8.33 4.55
CA GLU A 59 32.32 -7.43 5.35
C GLU A 59 32.26 -6.00 4.80
N ASN A 60 31.74 -5.07 5.60
CA ASN A 60 31.76 -3.65 5.26
C ASN A 60 33.18 -3.10 5.45
N LEU A 61 33.89 -2.86 4.34
CA LEU A 61 35.25 -2.37 4.34
C LEU A 61 35.37 -0.94 4.94
N ALA A 62 34.31 -0.14 4.91
CA ALA A 62 34.30 1.20 5.49
C ALA A 62 34.53 1.19 7.01
N LEU A 63 34.14 0.09 7.69
CA LEU A 63 34.31 -0.10 9.14
C LEU A 63 35.63 -0.76 9.52
N MET A 64 36.53 -1.06 8.56
CA MET A 64 37.84 -1.68 8.88
C MET A 64 38.70 -0.78 9.75
N PRO A 65 39.43 -1.35 10.71
CA PRO A 65 40.38 -0.58 11.52
C PRO A 65 41.43 0.16 10.67
N GLY A 66 41.56 1.45 10.89
CA GLY A 66 42.54 2.30 10.20
C GLY A 66 42.06 2.90 8.89
N VAL A 67 40.76 2.77 8.56
CA VAL A 67 40.12 3.54 7.50
C VAL A 67 39.95 4.98 7.99
N GLU A 68 40.38 5.93 7.15
CA GLU A 68 40.22 7.37 7.41
C GLU A 68 39.19 7.91 6.40
N VAL A 69 38.20 8.69 6.87
CA VAL A 69 37.17 9.31 6.05
C VAL A 69 37.35 10.83 6.08
N THR A 70 37.41 11.42 4.89
CA THR A 70 37.57 12.87 4.69
C THR A 70 36.57 13.37 3.67
N ALA A 71 36.27 14.67 3.67
CA ALA A 71 35.37 15.30 2.72
C ALA A 71 35.93 16.66 2.27
N ASP A 72 35.36 17.22 1.19
CA ASP A 72 35.68 18.57 0.74
C ASP A 72 35.26 19.64 1.73
N SER A 73 34.13 19.42 2.42
CA SER A 73 33.52 20.37 3.34
C SER A 73 32.64 19.68 4.39
N VAL A 74 32.26 20.41 5.42
CA VAL A 74 31.26 20.02 6.42
C VAL A 74 30.32 21.19 6.69
N GLU A 75 29.08 20.91 6.98
CA GLU A 75 28.08 21.91 7.32
C GLU A 75 28.45 22.57 8.67
N ASN A 76 28.81 21.78 9.66
CA ASN A 76 29.30 22.21 10.97
C ASN A 76 29.98 21.04 11.71
N ASP A 77 30.51 21.32 12.91
CA ASP A 77 31.27 20.35 13.72
C ASP A 77 30.45 19.14 14.20
N SER A 78 29.14 19.12 14.00
CA SER A 78 28.27 17.98 14.35
C SER A 78 28.07 16.97 13.19
N PHE A 79 28.43 17.34 11.96
CA PHE A 79 28.18 16.55 10.76
C PHE A 79 29.46 16.17 10.03
N LEU A 80 30.31 15.45 10.73
CA LEU A 80 31.66 15.10 10.30
C LEU A 80 31.69 13.90 9.34
N PRO A 81 32.69 13.81 8.42
CA PRO A 81 32.79 12.72 7.45
C PRO A 81 32.75 11.31 8.03
N GLN A 82 33.30 11.10 9.21
CA GLN A 82 33.37 9.82 9.91
C GLN A 82 31.98 9.27 10.30
N LEU A 83 30.97 10.15 10.42
CA LEU A 83 29.61 9.75 10.76
C LEU A 83 28.87 9.07 9.59
N ALA A 84 29.39 9.19 8.38
CA ALA A 84 28.90 8.42 7.23
C ALA A 84 29.62 7.06 7.05
N ALA A 85 30.35 6.63 8.09
CA ALA A 85 31.04 5.33 8.14
C ALA A 85 31.10 4.84 9.60
N ASP A 86 30.00 4.96 10.34
CA ASP A 86 29.93 4.55 11.76
C ASP A 86 29.02 3.31 11.96
N GLY A 87 28.50 2.75 10.86
CA GLY A 87 27.64 1.57 10.84
C GLY A 87 26.17 1.86 11.18
N LYS A 88 25.73 3.13 11.15
CA LYS A 88 24.37 3.52 11.54
C LYS A 88 23.67 4.24 10.40
N LYS A 89 22.47 3.78 10.09
CA LYS A 89 21.68 4.21 8.93
C LYS A 89 20.51 5.15 9.27
N ASN A 90 20.30 5.47 10.55
CA ASN A 90 19.21 6.32 10.97
C ASN A 90 19.63 7.75 11.27
N ALA A 91 18.77 8.71 10.99
CA ALA A 91 19.04 10.15 11.16
C ALA A 91 19.37 10.58 12.61
N GLY A 92 18.92 9.82 13.61
CA GLY A 92 19.20 10.08 15.02
C GLY A 92 20.64 9.73 15.46
N ALA A 93 21.38 8.96 14.65
CA ALA A 93 22.73 8.48 14.98
C ALA A 93 23.87 9.39 14.50
N GLY A 94 23.60 10.33 13.62
CA GLY A 94 24.58 11.23 13.02
C GLY A 94 24.74 10.98 11.51
N ARG A 95 25.40 11.90 10.84
CA ARG A 95 25.62 11.89 9.40
C ARG A 95 26.80 12.77 8.99
N TRP A 96 27.32 12.58 7.80
CA TRP A 96 28.09 13.63 7.13
C TRP A 96 27.13 14.56 6.39
N SER A 97 27.38 15.88 6.52
CA SER A 97 26.70 16.87 5.69
C SER A 97 27.71 17.88 5.15
N SER A 98 27.72 18.11 3.85
CA SER A 98 28.60 19.08 3.21
C SER A 98 28.21 20.52 3.56
N ALA A 99 29.09 21.50 3.28
CA ALA A 99 28.72 22.90 3.39
C ALA A 99 27.53 23.22 2.48
N ASN A 100 26.61 24.06 2.98
CA ASN A 100 25.46 24.52 2.19
C ASN A 100 25.84 25.78 1.42
N GLU A 101 26.46 25.61 0.25
CA GLU A 101 26.95 26.69 -0.60
C GLU A 101 26.15 26.74 -1.90
N ALA A 102 25.50 27.87 -2.17
CA ALA A 102 24.69 28.06 -3.38
C ALA A 102 25.52 27.87 -4.65
N GLY A 103 25.08 26.96 -5.52
CA GLY A 103 25.70 26.72 -6.82
C GLY A 103 26.96 25.85 -6.79
N ALA A 104 27.24 25.14 -5.71
CA ALA A 104 28.29 24.13 -5.62
C ALA A 104 27.70 22.71 -5.69
N PRO A 105 27.45 22.15 -6.89
CA PRO A 105 26.87 20.82 -7.03
C PRO A 105 27.86 19.67 -6.77
N GLU A 106 29.18 19.97 -6.71
CA GLU A 106 30.22 18.97 -6.54
C GLU A 106 30.72 18.95 -5.11
N HIS A 107 30.30 17.93 -4.36
CA HIS A 107 30.83 17.58 -3.07
C HIS A 107 31.44 16.19 -3.11
N TRP A 108 32.42 15.90 -2.25
CA TRP A 108 32.98 14.56 -2.20
C TRP A 108 33.24 14.08 -0.78
N LEU A 109 33.07 12.75 -0.63
CA LEU A 109 33.44 11.98 0.56
C LEU A 109 34.44 10.90 0.14
N GLN A 110 35.59 10.82 0.82
CA GLN A 110 36.70 9.94 0.46
C GLN A 110 37.09 9.04 1.63
N PHE A 111 37.22 7.76 1.30
CA PHE A 111 37.75 6.71 2.18
C PHE A 111 39.20 6.41 1.81
N SER A 112 40.07 6.38 2.82
CA SER A 112 41.48 6.03 2.68
C SER A 112 41.75 4.74 3.45
N PHE A 113 42.08 3.68 2.74
CA PHE A 113 42.30 2.35 3.31
C PHE A 113 43.77 2.11 3.68
N PRO A 114 44.08 1.36 4.77
CA PRO A 114 45.44 1.06 5.18
C PRO A 114 46.27 0.34 4.09
N GLN A 115 45.60 -0.45 3.26
CA GLN A 115 46.19 -1.20 2.15
C GLN A 115 45.28 -1.17 0.89
N GLU A 116 45.80 -1.58 -0.26
CA GLU A 116 45.03 -1.68 -1.48
C GLU A 116 43.89 -2.69 -1.32
N GLN A 117 42.68 -2.32 -1.73
CA GLN A 117 41.45 -3.13 -1.66
C GLN A 117 40.88 -3.33 -3.06
N SER A 118 40.07 -4.36 -3.23
CA SER A 118 39.14 -4.52 -4.34
C SER A 118 37.78 -4.03 -3.91
N PHE A 119 37.07 -3.33 -4.78
CA PHE A 119 35.75 -2.79 -4.53
C PHE A 119 34.78 -3.30 -5.58
N ALA A 120 33.65 -3.86 -5.17
CA ALA A 120 32.68 -4.43 -6.08
C ALA A 120 31.24 -3.87 -5.90
N PHE A 121 30.95 -3.31 -4.71
CA PHE A 121 29.60 -2.85 -4.40
C PHE A 121 29.64 -1.75 -3.34
N VAL A 122 28.72 -0.79 -3.47
CA VAL A 122 28.55 0.32 -2.53
C VAL A 122 27.06 0.49 -2.24
N SER A 123 26.71 0.67 -0.98
CA SER A 123 25.38 1.09 -0.53
C SER A 123 25.45 2.49 0.06
N LEU A 124 24.56 3.37 -0.37
CA LEU A 124 24.46 4.76 0.04
C LEU A 124 23.12 4.99 0.72
N TYR A 125 23.15 5.56 1.93
CA TYR A 125 21.96 5.88 2.73
C TYR A 125 21.90 7.39 2.91
N TRP A 126 21.04 8.04 2.10
CA TRP A 126 20.90 9.50 2.08
C TRP A 126 19.93 9.99 3.16
N GLU A 127 20.17 11.15 3.72
CA GLU A 127 19.16 11.84 4.56
C GLU A 127 18.08 12.49 3.70
N ARG A 128 18.42 12.88 2.44
CA ARG A 128 17.56 13.64 1.55
C ARG A 128 17.65 13.12 0.12
N LEU A 129 16.54 13.27 -0.61
CA LEU A 129 16.42 12.86 -2.02
C LEU A 129 16.88 13.96 -3.00
N ASN A 130 17.94 14.70 -2.70
CA ASN A 130 18.38 15.84 -3.49
C ASN A 130 19.63 15.60 -4.35
N VAL A 131 20.25 14.43 -4.27
CA VAL A 131 21.40 14.06 -5.12
C VAL A 131 20.88 13.45 -6.41
N LEU A 132 21.05 14.20 -7.54
CA LEU A 132 20.57 13.82 -8.86
C LEU A 132 21.67 13.17 -9.73
N GLY A 133 22.90 13.14 -9.24
CA GLY A 133 23.99 12.46 -9.92
C GLY A 133 25.24 12.37 -9.06
N PHE A 134 25.93 11.23 -9.18
CA PHE A 134 27.23 11.03 -8.54
C PHE A 134 28.10 10.04 -9.30
N VAL A 135 29.38 10.07 -9.02
CA VAL A 135 30.37 9.08 -9.47
C VAL A 135 31.04 8.42 -8.27
N ILE A 136 31.31 7.13 -8.38
CA ILE A 136 32.23 6.43 -7.51
C ILE A 136 33.56 6.32 -8.24
N GLU A 137 34.64 6.81 -7.60
CA GLU A 137 35.97 6.84 -8.15
C GLU A 137 36.93 6.08 -7.25
N VAL A 138 37.93 5.43 -7.84
CA VAL A 138 39.00 4.73 -7.12
C VAL A 138 40.37 5.26 -7.50
N SER A 139 41.31 5.22 -6.54
CA SER A 139 42.67 5.64 -6.78
C SER A 139 43.67 4.79 -5.99
N ARG A 140 44.89 4.60 -6.51
CA ARG A 140 46.00 3.95 -5.78
C ARG A 140 46.87 4.95 -5.04
N ASP A 141 46.96 6.17 -5.52
CA ASP A 141 47.90 7.21 -5.00
C ASP A 141 47.16 8.43 -4.40
N GLY A 142 45.84 8.53 -4.56
CA GLY A 142 45.04 9.68 -4.12
C GLY A 142 45.09 10.90 -5.06
N GLU A 143 45.86 10.81 -6.15
CA GLU A 143 46.03 11.91 -7.13
C GLU A 143 45.36 11.54 -8.47
N HIS A 144 45.52 10.29 -8.93
CA HIS A 144 44.97 9.82 -10.22
C HIS A 144 43.74 8.94 -9.94
N TRP A 145 42.57 9.40 -10.41
CA TRP A 145 41.29 8.80 -10.16
C TRP A 145 40.74 8.10 -11.42
N THR A 146 40.14 6.94 -11.21
CA THR A 146 39.42 6.17 -12.23
C THR A 146 37.98 6.02 -11.81
N GLN A 147 37.04 6.32 -12.69
CA GLN A 147 35.62 6.10 -12.46
C GLN A 147 35.32 4.62 -12.39
N ALA A 148 34.70 4.18 -11.32
CA ALA A 148 34.24 2.81 -11.07
C ALA A 148 32.72 2.67 -11.28
N ALA A 149 31.95 3.75 -11.09
CA ALA A 149 30.54 3.80 -11.42
C ALA A 149 30.09 5.25 -11.67
N LEU A 150 29.02 5.42 -12.43
CA LEU A 150 28.27 6.66 -12.61
C LEU A 150 26.79 6.36 -12.38
N TRP A 151 26.14 7.21 -11.59
CA TRP A 151 24.71 7.23 -11.43
C TRP A 151 24.14 8.60 -11.75
N GLU A 152 23.05 8.66 -12.50
CA GLU A 152 22.33 9.89 -12.86
C GLU A 152 20.83 9.60 -12.88
N GLY A 153 20.02 10.44 -12.25
CA GLY A 153 18.57 10.32 -12.21
C GLY A 153 17.96 11.04 -11.03
N THR A 154 16.66 10.93 -10.89
CA THR A 154 15.93 11.34 -9.67
C THR A 154 15.86 10.13 -8.74
N PRO A 155 16.36 10.23 -7.50
CA PRO A 155 16.27 9.12 -6.57
C PRO A 155 14.80 8.91 -6.13
N GLU A 156 14.36 7.67 -6.14
CA GLU A 156 13.02 7.28 -5.67
C GLU A 156 13.01 6.98 -4.17
N THR A 157 14.16 6.53 -3.63
CA THR A 157 14.34 6.16 -2.23
C THR A 157 15.62 6.75 -1.65
N ASN A 158 15.71 6.78 -0.34
CA ASN A 158 16.92 7.22 0.37
C ASN A 158 18.08 6.22 0.27
N GLU A 159 17.82 5.01 -0.19
CA GLU A 159 18.83 3.98 -0.40
C GLU A 159 19.20 3.86 -1.87
N GLN A 160 20.49 3.82 -2.16
CA GLN A 160 21.00 3.57 -3.49
C GLN A 160 22.13 2.55 -3.45
N HIS A 161 22.01 1.51 -4.26
CA HIS A 161 22.95 0.41 -4.34
C HIS A 161 23.63 0.40 -5.72
N VAL A 162 24.96 0.30 -5.73
CA VAL A 162 25.75 0.43 -6.95
C VAL A 162 26.75 -0.72 -7.09
N VAL A 163 26.60 -1.50 -8.16
CA VAL A 163 27.63 -2.48 -8.56
C VAL A 163 28.74 -1.72 -9.27
N LEU A 164 29.97 -1.90 -8.82
CA LEU A 164 31.14 -1.25 -9.37
C LEU A 164 31.76 -2.07 -10.52
N ASP A 165 32.54 -1.41 -11.37
CA ASP A 165 33.32 -2.07 -12.43
C ASP A 165 34.20 -3.19 -11.84
N ASN A 166 34.25 -4.36 -12.48
CA ASN A 166 34.96 -5.56 -12.04
C ASN A 166 36.47 -5.36 -11.80
N GLN A 167 37.03 -4.21 -12.17
CA GLN A 167 38.45 -3.88 -11.97
C GLN A 167 38.68 -2.74 -10.96
N ALA A 168 37.67 -2.35 -10.20
CA ALA A 168 37.79 -1.30 -9.21
C ALA A 168 38.73 -1.72 -8.07
N GLN A 169 39.93 -1.20 -8.05
CA GLN A 169 40.96 -1.46 -7.04
C GLN A 169 41.72 -0.20 -6.67
N GLY A 170 42.07 -0.05 -5.39
CA GLY A 170 42.80 1.12 -4.93
C GLY A 170 43.00 1.16 -3.41
N ARG A 171 43.73 2.15 -2.97
CA ARG A 171 43.82 2.53 -1.55
C ARG A 171 42.80 3.62 -1.18
N PHE A 172 42.19 4.23 -2.18
CA PHE A 172 41.22 5.32 -2.00
C PHE A 172 39.97 5.01 -2.81
N LEU A 173 38.81 5.25 -2.19
CA LEU A 173 37.50 5.23 -2.83
C LEU A 173 36.84 6.56 -2.53
N ARG A 174 36.23 7.21 -3.52
CA ARG A 174 35.58 8.50 -3.38
C ARG A 174 34.19 8.49 -4.01
N LEU A 175 33.22 8.94 -3.24
CA LEU A 175 31.92 9.40 -3.74
C LEU A 175 32.07 10.87 -4.10
N ARG A 176 31.71 11.27 -5.32
CA ARG A 176 31.65 12.67 -5.75
C ARG A 176 30.34 12.94 -6.44
N THR A 177 29.57 13.92 -5.93
CA THR A 177 28.30 14.32 -6.56
C THR A 177 28.57 15.14 -7.81
N THR A 178 27.74 14.93 -8.83
CA THR A 178 27.81 15.65 -10.12
C THR A 178 26.61 16.55 -10.35
N ALA A 179 25.49 16.26 -9.65
CA ALA A 179 24.28 17.07 -9.70
C ALA A 179 23.53 16.97 -8.37
N VAL A 180 23.13 18.12 -7.84
CA VAL A 180 22.32 18.24 -6.61
C VAL A 180 21.19 19.21 -6.91
N SER A 181 19.96 18.88 -6.52
CA SER A 181 18.83 19.80 -6.61
C SER A 181 18.73 20.64 -5.35
N ASP A 182 18.14 21.83 -5.49
CA ASP A 182 17.71 22.63 -4.35
C ASP A 182 16.53 21.95 -3.69
N THR A 183 16.64 21.71 -2.39
CA THR A 183 15.54 21.18 -1.59
C THR A 183 14.96 22.31 -0.76
N GLU A 184 13.69 22.59 -0.92
CA GLU A 184 12.96 23.55 -0.10
C GLU A 184 12.24 22.79 1.02
N GLU A 185 12.79 22.83 2.24
CA GLU A 185 12.16 22.22 3.42
C GLU A 185 11.01 23.09 3.95
N ASN A 186 11.13 24.40 3.75
CA ASN A 186 10.05 25.37 3.96
C ASN A 186 10.35 26.63 3.13
N GLN A 187 9.37 27.53 3.01
CA GLN A 187 9.46 28.74 2.18
C GLN A 187 10.66 29.69 2.46
N TYR A 188 11.55 29.33 3.40
CA TYR A 188 12.68 30.16 3.83
C TYR A 188 14.03 29.42 3.82
N LEU A 189 14.06 28.09 3.67
CA LEU A 189 15.26 27.29 3.81
C LEU A 189 15.47 26.41 2.58
N TYR A 190 16.54 26.68 1.84
CA TYR A 190 16.98 25.90 0.68
C TYR A 190 18.24 25.11 1.07
N TYR A 191 18.22 23.81 0.82
CA TYR A 191 19.35 22.93 1.08
C TYR A 191 19.96 22.48 -0.25
N GLN A 192 21.20 22.93 -0.52
CA GLN A 192 22.02 22.47 -1.63
C GLN A 192 23.14 21.56 -1.19
N ASN A 193 23.24 21.31 0.11
CA ASN A 193 24.24 20.42 0.68
C ASN A 193 23.88 18.95 0.46
N VAL A 194 24.90 18.12 0.38
CA VAL A 194 24.81 16.67 0.36
C VAL A 194 24.78 16.17 1.80
N SER A 195 23.85 15.29 2.12
CA SER A 195 23.73 14.73 3.46
C SER A 195 23.59 13.21 3.37
N LEU A 196 24.57 12.49 3.96
CA LEU A 196 24.71 11.05 3.88
C LEU A 196 24.77 10.45 5.29
N LEU A 197 23.84 9.57 5.60
CA LEU A 197 23.76 8.86 6.87
C LEU A 197 24.86 7.80 6.96
N GLU A 198 25.00 6.98 5.91
CA GLU A 198 26.01 5.91 5.87
C GLU A 198 26.42 5.61 4.42
N MET A 199 27.69 5.21 4.25
CA MET A 199 28.21 4.63 3.02
C MET A 199 28.89 3.31 3.35
N GLU A 200 28.31 2.21 2.92
CA GLU A 200 28.88 0.88 3.03
C GLU A 200 29.66 0.53 1.78
N VAL A 201 30.83 -0.11 1.96
CA VAL A 201 31.74 -0.47 0.87
C VAL A 201 32.07 -1.95 0.96
N TYR A 202 31.95 -2.69 -0.13
CA TYR A 202 32.11 -4.14 -0.15
C TYR A 202 33.09 -4.60 -1.24
N ALA A 203 33.90 -5.63 -0.89
CA ALA A 203 34.81 -6.28 -1.82
C ALA A 203 34.13 -7.23 -2.80
N GLN A 204 32.90 -7.62 -2.50
CA GLN A 204 32.05 -8.49 -3.31
C GLN A 204 30.65 -7.91 -3.38
N ALA A 205 30.06 -7.93 -4.57
CA ALA A 205 28.63 -7.62 -4.70
C ALA A 205 27.79 -8.77 -4.14
N PRO A 206 26.62 -8.46 -3.54
CA PRO A 206 25.67 -9.49 -3.13
C PRO A 206 25.32 -10.39 -4.33
N VAL A 207 25.20 -11.70 -4.08
CA VAL A 207 24.93 -12.69 -5.12
C VAL A 207 23.62 -12.37 -5.85
N SER A 208 22.64 -11.90 -5.10
CA SER A 208 21.32 -11.50 -5.60
C SER A 208 21.35 -10.35 -6.61
N TRP A 209 22.37 -9.48 -6.58
CA TRP A 209 22.57 -8.37 -7.52
C TRP A 209 23.30 -8.74 -8.80
N CYS A 210 23.81 -9.97 -8.88
CA CYS A 210 24.63 -10.43 -9.99
C CYS A 210 23.94 -11.49 -10.86
N LEU A 211 22.63 -11.71 -10.67
CA LEU A 211 21.88 -12.72 -11.42
C LEU A 211 21.74 -12.32 -12.89
N GLN A 212 21.88 -13.33 -13.76
CA GLN A 212 21.57 -13.20 -15.18
C GLN A 212 20.17 -13.78 -15.41
N VAL A 213 19.14 -12.93 -15.47
CA VAL A 213 17.77 -13.38 -15.69
C VAL A 213 17.62 -13.90 -17.11
N PRO A 214 17.17 -15.17 -17.31
CA PRO A 214 17.01 -15.75 -18.61
C PRO A 214 15.85 -15.15 -19.38
N GLU A 215 15.88 -15.29 -20.72
CA GLU A 215 14.72 -15.01 -21.56
C GLU A 215 13.63 -16.07 -21.39
N ILE A 216 12.39 -15.69 -21.65
CA ILE A 216 11.23 -16.59 -21.67
C ILE A 216 11.49 -17.68 -22.71
N ARG A 217 11.22 -18.93 -22.34
CA ARG A 217 11.30 -20.10 -23.22
C ARG A 217 9.91 -20.59 -23.59
N ILE A 218 9.82 -21.16 -24.81
CA ILE A 218 8.63 -21.83 -25.31
C ILE A 218 8.95 -23.32 -25.41
N ALA A 219 8.15 -24.15 -24.74
CA ALA A 219 8.27 -25.60 -24.79
C ALA A 219 7.71 -26.18 -26.09
N GLU A 220 7.95 -27.50 -26.36
CA GLU A 220 7.47 -28.14 -27.57
C GLU A 220 5.94 -28.21 -27.70
N ASP A 221 5.22 -28.19 -26.57
CA ASP A 221 3.77 -28.15 -26.50
C ASP A 221 3.16 -26.73 -26.63
N GLY A 222 4.02 -25.72 -26.77
CA GLY A 222 3.64 -24.31 -26.89
C GLY A 222 3.49 -23.58 -25.56
N SER A 223 3.64 -24.25 -24.42
CA SER A 223 3.66 -23.61 -23.11
C SER A 223 4.87 -22.68 -22.97
N ARG A 224 4.71 -21.59 -22.22
CA ARG A 224 5.73 -20.56 -22.01
C ARG A 224 6.15 -20.57 -20.56
N PHE A 225 7.44 -20.38 -20.31
CA PHE A 225 7.96 -20.30 -18.94
C PHE A 225 9.20 -19.42 -18.85
N LEU A 226 9.38 -18.81 -17.68
CA LEU A 226 10.59 -18.10 -17.28
C LEU A 226 11.53 -19.08 -16.55
N PRO A 227 12.66 -19.47 -17.14
CA PRO A 227 13.61 -20.33 -16.44
C PRO A 227 14.22 -19.62 -15.23
N LEU A 228 14.63 -20.37 -14.22
CA LEU A 228 15.44 -19.80 -13.14
C LEU A 228 16.82 -19.39 -13.66
N PRO A 229 17.42 -18.30 -13.12
CA PRO A 229 18.83 -17.98 -13.34
C PRO A 229 19.74 -19.14 -12.95
N GLU A 230 20.94 -19.20 -13.54
CA GLU A 230 21.94 -20.18 -13.13
C GLU A 230 22.43 -19.89 -11.71
N ALA A 231 22.23 -20.85 -10.81
CA ALA A 231 22.67 -20.70 -9.43
C ALA A 231 24.19 -20.78 -9.32
N PRO A 232 24.87 -19.85 -8.63
CA PRO A 232 26.28 -20.01 -8.31
C PRO A 232 26.53 -21.28 -7.49
N ALA A 233 27.75 -21.81 -7.56
CA ALA A 233 28.10 -23.07 -6.92
C ALA A 233 27.81 -23.07 -5.41
N GLY A 234 26.94 -23.95 -4.96
CA GLY A 234 26.54 -24.08 -3.56
C GLY A 234 25.34 -23.23 -3.12
N TYR A 235 24.71 -22.50 -4.06
CA TYR A 235 23.48 -21.76 -3.82
C TYR A 235 22.29 -22.41 -4.50
N GLU A 236 21.12 -22.16 -3.96
CA GLU A 236 19.80 -22.48 -4.54
C GLU A 236 19.09 -21.18 -4.89
N ILE A 237 18.35 -21.16 -6.01
CA ILE A 237 17.56 -20.01 -6.44
C ILE A 237 16.11 -20.45 -6.60
N ARG A 238 15.18 -19.61 -6.12
CA ARG A 238 13.75 -19.73 -6.41
C ARG A 238 13.17 -18.37 -6.84
N LEU A 239 12.17 -18.39 -7.69
CA LEU A 239 11.36 -17.23 -7.99
C LEU A 239 10.53 -16.88 -6.74
N LEU A 240 10.44 -15.59 -6.41
CA LEU A 240 9.60 -15.09 -5.33
C LEU A 240 8.20 -14.70 -5.82
N GLY A 241 8.12 -14.26 -7.06
CA GLY A 241 6.90 -13.84 -7.72
C GLY A 241 7.15 -12.76 -8.77
N SER A 242 6.06 -12.19 -9.23
CA SER A 242 6.06 -11.05 -10.14
C SER A 242 5.04 -9.99 -9.66
N ASP A 243 5.13 -8.78 -10.21
CA ASP A 243 4.14 -7.73 -9.97
C ASP A 243 2.80 -7.97 -10.72
N TYR A 244 2.75 -9.01 -11.56
CA TYR A 244 1.56 -9.49 -12.25
C TYR A 244 1.55 -11.02 -12.32
N GLU A 245 0.96 -11.66 -11.31
CA GLU A 245 0.85 -13.13 -11.26
C GLU A 245 0.01 -13.70 -12.41
N GLU A 246 -0.86 -12.90 -13.01
CA GLU A 246 -1.62 -13.22 -14.20
C GLU A 246 -0.73 -13.34 -15.45
N ILE A 247 0.47 -12.79 -15.42
CA ILE A 247 1.43 -12.87 -16.54
C ILE A 247 2.52 -13.89 -16.26
N ILE A 248 3.17 -13.80 -15.09
CA ILE A 248 4.20 -14.74 -14.65
C ILE A 248 3.88 -15.11 -13.21
N ASP A 249 3.56 -16.37 -12.94
CA ASP A 249 3.30 -16.82 -11.58
C ASP A 249 4.55 -17.29 -10.83
N GLU A 250 4.38 -17.67 -9.57
CA GLU A 250 5.47 -18.05 -8.66
C GLU A 250 6.29 -19.27 -9.08
N ASP A 251 5.75 -20.12 -9.96
CA ASP A 251 6.47 -21.26 -10.53
C ASP A 251 7.14 -20.95 -11.88
N GLY A 252 7.00 -19.71 -12.36
CA GLY A 252 7.57 -19.24 -13.61
C GLY A 252 6.73 -19.54 -14.85
N THR A 253 5.50 -20.05 -14.71
CA THR A 253 4.57 -20.20 -15.83
C THR A 253 4.24 -18.83 -16.42
N VAL A 254 4.34 -18.69 -17.74
CA VAL A 254 4.03 -17.45 -18.46
C VAL A 254 2.72 -17.61 -19.21
N TYR A 255 1.71 -16.89 -18.76
CA TYR A 255 0.37 -16.92 -19.33
C TYR A 255 0.26 -16.09 -20.63
N PRO A 256 -0.78 -16.35 -21.46
CA PRO A 256 -0.98 -15.61 -22.69
C PRO A 256 -1.23 -14.12 -22.46
N THR A 257 -0.59 -13.25 -23.22
CA THR A 257 -0.78 -11.79 -23.23
C THR A 257 -1.27 -11.32 -24.60
N LEU A 258 -2.10 -10.27 -24.64
CA LEU A 258 -2.58 -9.66 -25.88
C LEU A 258 -1.58 -8.70 -26.52
N GLU A 259 -0.74 -8.10 -25.69
CA GLU A 259 0.28 -7.13 -26.06
C GLU A 259 1.60 -7.40 -25.32
N GLU A 260 2.69 -6.76 -25.75
CA GLU A 260 3.95 -6.84 -25.04
C GLU A 260 3.84 -6.22 -23.64
N LYS A 261 4.35 -6.93 -22.62
CA LYS A 261 4.36 -6.49 -21.23
C LYS A 261 5.77 -6.52 -20.67
N VAL A 262 6.10 -5.54 -19.84
CA VAL A 262 7.28 -5.57 -18.98
C VAL A 262 6.81 -5.90 -17.58
N VAL A 263 7.32 -6.98 -17.03
CA VAL A 263 6.96 -7.52 -15.71
C VAL A 263 8.17 -7.47 -14.79
N THR A 264 7.96 -7.09 -13.55
CA THR A 264 9.00 -7.10 -12.52
C THR A 264 8.98 -8.44 -11.79
N VAL A 265 10.14 -9.07 -11.67
CA VAL A 265 10.30 -10.35 -10.96
C VAL A 265 11.39 -10.26 -9.90
N GLY A 266 11.28 -11.07 -8.85
CA GLY A 266 12.27 -11.20 -7.81
C GLY A 266 12.65 -12.64 -7.52
N TYR A 267 13.86 -12.83 -7.01
CA TYR A 267 14.40 -14.15 -6.70
C TYR A 267 14.93 -14.21 -5.28
N ARG A 268 14.78 -15.34 -4.62
CA ARG A 268 15.49 -15.67 -3.38
C ARG A 268 16.67 -16.58 -3.68
N ILE A 269 17.83 -16.19 -3.18
CA ILE A 269 19.06 -16.96 -3.25
C ILE A 269 19.33 -17.49 -1.85
N SER A 270 19.55 -18.79 -1.69
CA SER A 270 19.75 -19.43 -0.40
C SER A 270 20.96 -20.36 -0.38
N GLN A 271 21.56 -20.51 0.81
CA GLN A 271 22.63 -21.46 1.10
C GLN A 271 22.46 -21.96 2.54
N GLY A 272 21.96 -23.17 2.71
CA GLY A 272 21.54 -23.67 4.03
C GLY A 272 20.42 -22.83 4.61
N ASP A 273 20.58 -22.35 5.84
CA ASP A 273 19.59 -21.54 6.54
C ASP A 273 19.66 -20.03 6.20
N LYS A 274 20.63 -19.64 5.37
CA LYS A 274 20.82 -18.25 4.97
C LYS A 274 20.20 -17.98 3.62
N TYR A 275 19.63 -16.78 3.45
CA TYR A 275 19.10 -16.32 2.18
C TYR A 275 19.18 -14.80 2.04
N GLU A 276 19.09 -14.34 0.82
CA GLU A 276 18.84 -12.94 0.45
C GLU A 276 17.87 -12.87 -0.72
N ASP A 277 17.09 -11.82 -0.75
CA ASP A 277 16.16 -11.53 -1.84
C ASP A 277 16.82 -10.57 -2.84
N SER A 278 16.50 -10.73 -4.11
CA SER A 278 17.11 -9.92 -5.16
C SER A 278 16.44 -8.54 -5.28
N PRO A 279 17.13 -7.57 -5.88
CA PRO A 279 16.44 -6.40 -6.41
C PRO A 279 15.42 -6.83 -7.47
N SER A 280 14.58 -5.89 -7.89
CA SER A 280 13.64 -6.07 -8.99
C SER A 280 14.37 -6.27 -10.32
N TYR A 281 14.02 -7.32 -11.05
CA TYR A 281 14.47 -7.57 -12.42
C TYR A 281 13.31 -7.41 -13.39
N TYR A 282 13.57 -6.81 -14.53
CA TYR A 282 12.56 -6.57 -15.56
C TYR A 282 12.61 -7.67 -16.62
N VAL A 283 11.44 -8.27 -16.92
CA VAL A 283 11.28 -9.31 -17.94
C VAL A 283 10.27 -8.82 -18.97
N THR A 284 10.69 -8.80 -20.25
CA THR A 284 9.78 -8.49 -21.35
C THR A 284 9.04 -9.75 -21.79
N VAL A 285 7.72 -9.71 -21.73
CA VAL A 285 6.82 -10.80 -22.16
C VAL A 285 6.22 -10.40 -23.51
N PRO A 286 6.59 -11.07 -24.62
CA PRO A 286 6.01 -10.77 -25.92
C PRO A 286 4.56 -11.25 -26.00
N PRO A 287 3.71 -10.62 -26.86
CA PRO A 287 2.34 -11.05 -27.03
C PRO A 287 2.24 -12.49 -27.53
N SER A 288 1.20 -13.17 -27.08
CA SER A 288 0.91 -14.53 -27.53
C SER A 288 0.30 -14.53 -28.93
N VAL A 289 0.72 -15.49 -29.74
CA VAL A 289 0.08 -15.75 -31.03
C VAL A 289 -1.20 -16.56 -30.76
N PHE A 290 -2.32 -15.86 -30.63
CA PHE A 290 -3.62 -16.56 -30.63
C PHE A 290 -3.90 -17.02 -32.07
N THR A 291 -3.78 -18.32 -32.32
CA THR A 291 -4.38 -18.90 -33.53
C THR A 291 -5.88 -18.81 -33.31
N ASP A 292 -6.55 -17.99 -34.11
CA ASP A 292 -8.01 -17.94 -34.14
C ASP A 292 -8.52 -19.40 -34.17
N ASN A 293 -9.27 -19.78 -33.12
CA ASN A 293 -9.70 -21.17 -32.96
C ASN A 293 -10.68 -21.47 -34.11
N PRO A 294 -10.37 -22.37 -35.09
CA PRO A 294 -11.20 -22.59 -36.27
C PRO A 294 -12.50 -23.34 -35.96
N GLU A 295 -12.80 -23.67 -34.70
CA GLU A 295 -13.97 -24.44 -34.29
C GLU A 295 -15.12 -23.61 -33.68
N SER A 296 -15.05 -22.27 -33.71
CA SER A 296 -16.24 -21.47 -33.33
C SER A 296 -17.27 -21.48 -34.45
N PRO A 297 -18.56 -21.84 -34.18
CA PRO A 297 -19.61 -21.93 -35.21
C PRO A 297 -19.93 -20.60 -35.94
N ALA A 298 -19.34 -19.49 -35.50
CA ALA A 298 -19.57 -18.16 -36.09
C ALA A 298 -18.66 -17.82 -37.29
N ASP A 299 -17.60 -18.60 -37.57
CA ASP A 299 -16.65 -18.32 -38.66
C ASP A 299 -17.08 -18.86 -40.01
N ASN A 300 -18.27 -19.49 -40.12
CA ASN A 300 -18.84 -20.02 -41.40
C ASN A 300 -19.71 -19.02 -42.16
N ALA A 301 -19.65 -17.72 -41.86
CA ALA A 301 -20.12 -16.71 -42.80
C ALA A 301 -19.03 -16.45 -43.83
N GLU A 302 -19.10 -17.11 -44.99
CA GLU A 302 -18.25 -16.85 -46.16
C GLU A 302 -18.15 -15.34 -46.41
N ALA A 303 -17.05 -14.72 -45.94
CA ALA A 303 -16.66 -13.42 -46.42
C ALA A 303 -16.25 -13.58 -47.89
N SER A 304 -17.13 -13.16 -48.79
CA SER A 304 -16.79 -13.03 -50.22
C SER A 304 -15.57 -12.12 -50.35
N VAL A 305 -14.48 -12.70 -50.85
CA VAL A 305 -13.23 -12.02 -51.21
C VAL A 305 -13.53 -11.11 -52.39
N ASP A 306 -13.98 -9.89 -52.14
CA ASP A 306 -13.86 -8.76 -53.08
C ASP A 306 -14.19 -7.46 -52.34
N ASN A 307 -13.16 -6.79 -51.94
CA ASN A 307 -12.90 -5.41 -51.51
C ASN A 307 -12.09 -5.37 -50.21
N ALA A 308 -10.79 -5.49 -50.36
CA ALA A 308 -9.83 -5.17 -49.25
C ALA A 308 -9.73 -3.63 -49.10
N GLU A 309 -10.75 -2.99 -48.56
CA GLU A 309 -10.55 -1.82 -47.72
C GLU A 309 -10.01 -2.36 -46.39
N ALA A 310 -8.83 -1.94 -45.98
CA ALA A 310 -8.27 -2.30 -44.69
C ALA A 310 -9.29 -1.95 -43.60
N SER A 311 -9.91 -2.95 -42.98
CA SER A 311 -10.88 -2.74 -41.91
C SER A 311 -10.15 -1.97 -40.78
N VAL A 312 -10.68 -0.79 -40.44
CA VAL A 312 -10.13 0.03 -39.36
C VAL A 312 -10.28 -0.75 -38.08
N VAL A 313 -9.14 -1.06 -37.43
CA VAL A 313 -9.08 -1.69 -36.10
C VAL A 313 -9.43 -0.63 -35.06
N ASN A 314 -10.27 -0.96 -34.10
CA ASN A 314 -10.69 -0.06 -33.05
C ASN A 314 -9.53 0.29 -32.09
N ASP A 315 -9.46 1.55 -31.70
CA ASP A 315 -8.57 2.02 -30.64
C ASP A 315 -9.03 1.48 -29.28
N ARG A 316 -8.10 1.50 -28.30
CA ARG A 316 -8.40 1.14 -26.89
C ARG A 316 -9.53 2.03 -26.34
N PRO A 317 -10.59 1.45 -25.74
CA PRO A 317 -11.64 2.23 -25.11
C PRO A 317 -11.11 2.98 -23.88
N ARG A 318 -11.66 4.16 -23.64
CA ARG A 318 -11.32 4.94 -22.43
C ARG A 318 -12.20 4.50 -21.29
N LEU A 319 -11.64 3.84 -20.31
CA LEU A 319 -12.30 3.30 -19.12
C LEU A 319 -11.61 3.80 -17.86
N SER A 320 -12.26 3.70 -16.72
CA SER A 320 -11.70 4.09 -15.43
C SER A 320 -12.07 3.05 -14.35
N PRO A 321 -11.06 2.24 -13.87
CA PRO A 321 -9.66 2.20 -14.32
C PRO A 321 -9.50 1.72 -15.76
N GLU A 322 -8.37 2.08 -16.40
CA GLU A 322 -8.01 1.57 -17.71
C GLU A 322 -7.79 0.06 -17.67
N VAL A 323 -8.17 -0.65 -18.72
CA VAL A 323 -7.92 -2.09 -18.79
C VAL A 323 -6.46 -2.40 -19.05
N SER A 324 -5.94 -3.49 -18.47
CA SER A 324 -4.53 -3.87 -18.54
C SER A 324 -4.07 -4.20 -19.96
N GLU A 325 -4.90 -4.88 -20.79
CA GLU A 325 -4.56 -5.29 -22.14
C GLU A 325 -5.75 -5.13 -23.10
N TRP A 326 -5.48 -4.67 -24.33
CA TRP A 326 -6.47 -4.51 -25.39
C TRP A 326 -5.95 -4.94 -26.74
N LYS A 327 -6.69 -5.79 -27.43
CA LYS A 327 -6.47 -6.10 -28.84
C LYS A 327 -7.70 -5.66 -29.64
N GLY A 328 -7.58 -4.57 -30.39
CA GLY A 328 -8.66 -4.04 -31.21
C GLY A 328 -9.14 -5.01 -32.27
N GLY A 329 -10.45 -5.04 -32.50
CA GLY A 329 -11.13 -5.71 -33.60
C GLY A 329 -11.77 -4.71 -34.53
N ALA A 330 -12.44 -5.19 -35.58
CA ALA A 330 -13.18 -4.36 -36.52
C ALA A 330 -14.68 -4.29 -36.20
N GLY A 331 -15.30 -3.11 -36.36
CA GLY A 331 -16.72 -2.90 -36.15
C GLY A 331 -17.13 -2.66 -34.71
N PHE A 332 -18.42 -2.67 -34.44
CA PHE A 332 -19.00 -2.35 -33.13
C PHE A 332 -20.08 -3.36 -32.75
N PHE A 333 -20.29 -3.57 -31.47
CA PHE A 333 -21.46 -4.24 -30.91
C PHE A 333 -22.48 -3.15 -30.54
N PRO A 334 -23.63 -3.07 -31.30
CA PRO A 334 -24.64 -2.05 -31.02
C PRO A 334 -25.40 -2.38 -29.73
N PRO A 335 -25.48 -1.49 -28.73
CA PRO A 335 -26.22 -1.77 -27.49
C PRO A 335 -27.68 -2.14 -27.67
N GLY A 336 -28.35 -1.55 -28.65
CA GLY A 336 -29.77 -1.86 -28.99
C GLY A 336 -30.01 -3.24 -29.63
N ASP A 337 -28.94 -3.90 -30.07
CA ASP A 337 -29.00 -5.28 -30.58
C ASP A 337 -28.89 -6.34 -29.49
N ALA A 338 -28.45 -5.96 -28.27
CA ALA A 338 -28.44 -6.88 -27.15
C ALA A 338 -29.86 -7.38 -26.80
N LYS A 339 -29.98 -8.68 -26.53
CA LYS A 339 -31.29 -9.33 -26.25
C LYS A 339 -31.28 -10.15 -24.98
N ARG A 340 -30.20 -10.89 -24.74
CA ARG A 340 -30.13 -11.83 -23.63
C ARG A 340 -28.75 -11.73 -22.92
N ILE A 341 -28.81 -11.97 -21.62
CA ILE A 341 -27.64 -12.34 -20.84
C ILE A 341 -27.72 -13.85 -20.61
N VAL A 342 -26.74 -14.58 -21.13
CA VAL A 342 -26.69 -16.05 -21.09
C VAL A 342 -25.67 -16.49 -20.06
N MET A 343 -26.11 -17.07 -18.97
CA MET A 343 -25.26 -17.66 -17.95
C MET A 343 -24.84 -19.07 -18.29
N GLN A 344 -23.62 -19.48 -18.06
CA GLN A 344 -23.16 -20.87 -18.19
C GLN A 344 -24.10 -21.80 -17.42
N ALA A 345 -24.65 -22.81 -18.12
CA ALA A 345 -25.80 -23.57 -17.65
C ALA A 345 -25.59 -24.33 -16.33
N ASP A 346 -24.41 -24.91 -16.14
CA ASP A 346 -24.04 -25.67 -14.91
C ASP A 346 -23.61 -24.79 -13.72
N ARG A 347 -23.52 -23.48 -13.93
CA ARG A 347 -23.08 -22.48 -12.90
C ARG A 347 -24.11 -21.38 -12.67
N GLU A 348 -25.37 -21.58 -13.04
CA GLU A 348 -26.43 -20.57 -12.94
C GLU A 348 -26.55 -19.94 -11.55
N ALA A 349 -26.45 -20.72 -10.49
CA ALA A 349 -26.63 -20.22 -9.11
C ALA A 349 -25.58 -19.17 -8.74
N GLU A 350 -24.33 -19.34 -9.20
CA GLU A 350 -23.22 -18.42 -8.92
C GLU A 350 -23.27 -17.17 -9.80
N LEU A 351 -23.69 -17.34 -11.05
CA LEU A 351 -23.68 -16.29 -12.06
C LEU A 351 -24.93 -15.41 -12.04
N ARG A 352 -25.94 -15.79 -11.26
CA ARG A 352 -27.24 -15.12 -11.27
C ARG A 352 -27.15 -13.66 -10.83
N GLN A 353 -26.43 -13.37 -9.75
CA GLN A 353 -26.34 -12.00 -9.25
C GLN A 353 -25.53 -11.09 -10.19
N PRO A 354 -24.33 -11.44 -10.68
CA PRO A 354 -23.65 -10.64 -11.69
C PRO A 354 -24.47 -10.43 -12.98
N ALA A 355 -25.23 -11.43 -13.40
CA ALA A 355 -26.11 -11.29 -14.57
C ALA A 355 -27.26 -10.30 -14.34
N LEU A 356 -27.85 -10.29 -13.14
CA LEU A 356 -28.89 -9.33 -12.76
C LEU A 356 -28.32 -7.91 -12.63
N ASP A 357 -27.14 -7.76 -12.08
CA ASP A 357 -26.46 -6.47 -11.95
C ASP A 357 -26.13 -5.88 -13.34
N LEU A 358 -25.64 -6.71 -14.25
CA LEU A 358 -25.43 -6.30 -15.63
C LEU A 358 -26.74 -5.94 -16.34
N GLN A 359 -27.82 -6.71 -16.11
CA GLN A 359 -29.15 -6.42 -16.66
C GLN A 359 -29.67 -5.06 -16.20
N GLU A 360 -29.52 -4.75 -14.89
CA GLU A 360 -29.93 -3.47 -14.31
C GLU A 360 -29.14 -2.31 -14.90
N SER A 361 -27.80 -2.45 -14.95
CA SER A 361 -26.91 -1.46 -15.56
C SER A 361 -27.22 -1.23 -17.04
N TRP A 362 -27.45 -2.33 -17.79
CA TRP A 362 -27.81 -2.23 -19.20
C TRP A 362 -29.15 -1.48 -19.42
N LYS A 363 -30.16 -1.81 -18.61
CA LYS A 363 -31.47 -1.14 -18.65
C LYS A 363 -31.32 0.36 -18.27
N LYS A 364 -30.56 0.67 -17.27
CA LYS A 364 -30.32 2.07 -16.81
C LYS A 364 -29.63 2.91 -17.89
N LEU A 365 -28.63 2.36 -18.57
CA LEU A 365 -27.77 3.08 -19.51
C LEU A 365 -28.34 3.12 -20.94
N SER A 366 -28.88 2.02 -21.44
CA SER A 366 -29.41 1.92 -22.82
C SER A 366 -30.94 2.05 -22.95
N GLY A 367 -31.66 1.86 -21.84
CA GLY A 367 -33.11 1.74 -21.83
C GLY A 367 -33.64 0.36 -22.27
N GLU A 368 -32.77 -0.56 -22.70
CA GLU A 368 -33.16 -1.91 -23.17
C GLU A 368 -33.18 -2.90 -21.99
N GLU A 369 -34.25 -3.70 -21.91
CA GLU A 369 -34.39 -4.73 -20.89
C GLU A 369 -33.99 -6.10 -21.47
N LEU A 370 -32.84 -6.63 -21.03
CA LEU A 370 -32.32 -7.91 -21.46
C LEU A 370 -33.00 -9.07 -20.72
N THR A 371 -33.12 -10.23 -21.36
CA THR A 371 -33.63 -11.45 -20.69
C THR A 371 -32.45 -12.26 -20.16
N VAL A 372 -32.44 -12.59 -18.84
CA VAL A 372 -31.43 -13.46 -18.22
C VAL A 372 -31.86 -14.92 -18.38
N VAL A 373 -31.00 -15.75 -18.97
CA VAL A 373 -31.26 -17.18 -19.26
C VAL A 373 -30.00 -18.01 -18.99
N SER A 374 -30.16 -19.33 -18.82
CA SER A 374 -29.03 -20.28 -18.78
C SER A 374 -28.84 -20.90 -20.17
N GLY A 375 -27.62 -21.15 -20.57
CA GLY A 375 -27.26 -21.75 -21.85
C GLY A 375 -25.79 -22.11 -21.99
N GLU A 376 -25.48 -22.77 -23.10
CA GLU A 376 -24.11 -23.12 -23.46
C GLU A 376 -23.51 -22.07 -24.40
N GLU A 377 -22.25 -21.76 -24.28
CA GLU A 377 -21.54 -20.81 -25.15
C GLU A 377 -21.66 -21.17 -26.62
N ALA A 378 -21.58 -22.46 -26.94
CA ALA A 378 -21.72 -22.96 -28.32
C ALA A 378 -23.11 -22.70 -28.95
N SER A 379 -24.10 -22.27 -28.15
CA SER A 379 -25.48 -22.00 -28.60
C SER A 379 -25.83 -20.52 -28.70
N LEU A 380 -24.85 -19.62 -28.59
CA LEU A 380 -25.04 -18.18 -28.62
C LEU A 380 -25.61 -17.70 -29.95
N GLN A 381 -26.46 -16.69 -29.86
CA GLN A 381 -27.14 -16.04 -30.99
C GLN A 381 -26.72 -14.57 -31.05
N THR A 382 -26.95 -13.94 -32.17
CA THR A 382 -26.77 -12.49 -32.31
C THR A 382 -27.60 -11.73 -31.27
N GLY A 383 -26.96 -10.87 -30.54
CA GLY A 383 -27.52 -10.11 -29.42
C GLY A 383 -27.31 -10.76 -28.04
N ASP A 384 -26.55 -11.85 -27.95
CA ASP A 384 -26.26 -12.48 -26.66
C ASP A 384 -25.00 -11.89 -26.01
N ILE A 385 -25.11 -11.73 -24.68
CA ILE A 385 -23.98 -11.44 -23.77
C ILE A 385 -23.81 -12.67 -22.87
N TYR A 386 -22.68 -13.33 -22.98
CA TYR A 386 -22.40 -14.58 -22.23
C TYR A 386 -21.55 -14.35 -21.03
N LEU A 387 -21.89 -14.97 -19.89
CA LEU A 387 -21.13 -15.04 -18.67
C LEU A 387 -20.77 -16.50 -18.37
N GLY A 388 -19.47 -16.80 -18.25
CA GLY A 388 -19.00 -18.15 -17.93
C GLY A 388 -17.61 -18.21 -17.33
N PHE A 389 -17.26 -19.36 -16.77
CA PHE A 389 -15.96 -19.59 -16.19
C PHE A 389 -14.94 -20.08 -17.22
N ALA A 390 -13.72 -19.58 -17.10
CA ALA A 390 -12.57 -19.99 -17.90
C ALA A 390 -11.75 -21.07 -17.19
N GLY A 391 -10.89 -21.77 -17.94
CA GLY A 391 -9.87 -22.65 -17.36
C GLY A 391 -8.64 -21.89 -16.88
N LYS A 392 -7.85 -22.53 -16.02
CA LYS A 392 -6.63 -21.96 -15.43
C LYS A 392 -5.53 -21.61 -16.44
N GLU A 393 -5.59 -22.22 -17.62
CA GLU A 393 -4.64 -21.95 -18.72
C GLU A 393 -4.68 -20.52 -19.23
N MET A 394 -5.73 -19.76 -18.90
CA MET A 394 -5.83 -18.34 -19.25
C MET A 394 -5.08 -17.43 -18.28
N GLY A 395 -4.71 -17.91 -17.08
CA GLY A 395 -3.98 -17.15 -16.06
C GLY A 395 -4.75 -15.95 -15.56
N LEU A 396 -6.05 -16.08 -15.34
CA LEU A 396 -6.91 -14.98 -14.86
C LEU A 396 -6.96 -14.91 -13.33
N LYS A 397 -6.50 -15.97 -12.64
CA LYS A 397 -6.39 -16.03 -11.18
C LYS A 397 -7.70 -15.68 -10.46
N GLU A 398 -7.61 -14.91 -9.35
CA GLU A 398 -8.78 -14.60 -8.50
C GLU A 398 -9.66 -13.49 -9.08
N GLU A 399 -9.05 -12.44 -9.67
CA GLU A 399 -9.76 -11.23 -10.05
C GLU A 399 -9.69 -10.90 -11.55
N GLY A 400 -8.79 -11.54 -12.29
CA GLY A 400 -8.64 -11.31 -13.72
C GLY A 400 -9.80 -11.85 -14.54
N TYR A 401 -10.02 -11.24 -15.68
CA TYR A 401 -11.09 -11.60 -16.60
C TYR A 401 -10.72 -11.35 -18.06
N TRP A 402 -11.57 -11.93 -18.96
CA TRP A 402 -11.45 -11.84 -20.40
C TRP A 402 -12.77 -11.42 -21.01
N LEU A 403 -12.77 -10.39 -21.85
CA LEU A 403 -13.91 -10.02 -22.70
C LEU A 403 -13.55 -10.20 -24.17
N ASP A 404 -14.44 -10.85 -24.91
CA ASP A 404 -14.37 -10.96 -26.37
C ASP A 404 -15.62 -10.29 -26.97
N ILE A 405 -15.44 -9.14 -27.64
CA ILE A 405 -16.50 -8.29 -28.14
C ILE A 405 -16.50 -8.38 -29.65
N ARG A 406 -17.59 -8.94 -30.20
CA ARG A 406 -17.82 -9.13 -31.64
C ARG A 406 -19.06 -8.38 -32.09
N PRO A 407 -19.27 -8.13 -33.41
CA PRO A 407 -20.44 -7.39 -33.87
C PRO A 407 -21.80 -7.97 -33.47
N GLY A 408 -21.87 -9.25 -33.12
CA GLY A 408 -23.11 -9.92 -32.76
C GLY A 408 -23.16 -10.48 -31.33
N THR A 409 -22.04 -10.57 -30.62
CA THR A 409 -22.00 -11.21 -29.32
C THR A 409 -20.93 -10.58 -28.44
N MET A 410 -21.13 -10.66 -27.12
CA MET A 410 -20.11 -10.30 -26.12
C MET A 410 -19.95 -11.49 -25.19
N VAL A 411 -18.70 -11.90 -24.92
CA VAL A 411 -18.38 -13.05 -24.09
C VAL A 411 -17.48 -12.61 -22.94
N LEU A 412 -17.96 -12.80 -21.71
CA LEU A 412 -17.27 -12.49 -20.45
C LEU A 412 -16.82 -13.78 -19.79
N ARG A 413 -15.54 -13.91 -19.50
CA ARG A 413 -14.96 -15.09 -18.82
C ARG A 413 -14.01 -14.67 -17.70
N ALA A 414 -14.00 -15.45 -16.63
CA ALA A 414 -13.00 -15.36 -15.55
C ALA A 414 -12.80 -16.74 -14.92
N GLU A 415 -11.73 -16.96 -14.19
CA GLU A 415 -11.53 -18.20 -13.44
C GLU A 415 -12.37 -18.27 -12.17
N LYS A 416 -12.67 -17.10 -11.60
CA LYS A 416 -13.42 -16.94 -10.34
C LYS A 416 -14.56 -15.96 -10.48
N LEU A 417 -15.50 -16.04 -9.53
CA LEU A 417 -16.66 -15.16 -9.49
C LEU A 417 -16.28 -13.68 -9.40
N GLN A 418 -15.23 -13.36 -8.62
CA GLN A 418 -14.75 -11.99 -8.48
C GLN A 418 -14.36 -11.37 -9.82
N GLY A 419 -13.59 -12.08 -10.65
CA GLY A 419 -13.24 -11.62 -11.99
C GLY A 419 -14.46 -11.44 -12.90
N LEU A 420 -15.52 -12.29 -12.76
CA LEU A 420 -16.77 -12.09 -13.52
C LEU A 420 -17.55 -10.85 -13.07
N ILE A 421 -17.55 -10.52 -11.77
CA ILE A 421 -18.12 -9.25 -11.28
C ILE A 421 -17.41 -8.09 -11.97
N TRP A 422 -16.06 -8.07 -11.97
CA TRP A 422 -15.29 -7.03 -12.65
C TRP A 422 -15.52 -6.98 -14.17
N ALA A 423 -15.69 -8.12 -14.79
CA ALA A 423 -16.04 -8.18 -16.20
C ALA A 423 -17.40 -7.51 -16.51
N THR A 424 -18.41 -7.68 -15.62
CA THR A 424 -19.71 -7.01 -15.78
C THR A 424 -19.62 -5.51 -15.54
N VAL A 425 -18.77 -5.06 -14.60
CA VAL A 425 -18.48 -3.63 -14.40
C VAL A 425 -17.86 -3.04 -15.67
N THR A 426 -16.85 -3.68 -16.24
CA THR A 426 -16.24 -3.22 -17.49
C THR A 426 -17.22 -3.22 -18.67
N ALA A 427 -18.10 -4.21 -18.75
CA ALA A 427 -19.14 -4.23 -19.80
C ALA A 427 -20.14 -3.07 -19.65
N ALA A 428 -20.47 -2.67 -18.42
CA ALA A 428 -21.28 -1.49 -18.14
C ALA A 428 -20.57 -0.18 -18.49
N ASP A 429 -19.28 -0.04 -18.14
CA ASP A 429 -18.45 1.11 -18.50
C ASP A 429 -18.30 1.26 -20.02
N LEU A 430 -18.09 0.15 -20.74
CA LEU A 430 -18.06 0.14 -22.19
C LEU A 430 -19.39 0.61 -22.79
N LEU A 431 -20.51 0.24 -22.18
CA LEU A 431 -21.84 0.67 -22.59
C LEU A 431 -22.04 2.18 -22.34
N GLU A 432 -21.64 2.70 -21.18
CA GLU A 432 -21.76 4.12 -20.84
C GLU A 432 -20.98 5.00 -21.83
N ASN A 433 -19.84 4.52 -22.29
CA ASN A 433 -18.96 5.21 -23.23
C ASN A 433 -19.19 4.81 -24.70
N ALA A 434 -20.22 4.01 -25.02
CA ALA A 434 -20.38 3.35 -26.30
C ALA A 434 -20.60 4.28 -27.50
N GLY A 435 -21.10 5.51 -27.30
CA GLY A 435 -21.45 6.39 -28.41
C GLY A 435 -22.39 5.71 -29.41
N GLU A 436 -21.93 5.43 -30.65
CA GLU A 436 -22.68 4.71 -31.69
C GLU A 436 -22.65 3.18 -31.51
N GLY A 437 -21.73 2.64 -30.70
CA GLY A 437 -21.58 1.21 -30.41
C GLY A 437 -20.34 0.90 -29.58
N ILE A 438 -20.39 -0.23 -28.89
CA ILE A 438 -19.24 -0.74 -28.11
C ILE A 438 -18.18 -1.24 -29.10
N PRO A 439 -16.91 -0.77 -29.03
CA PRO A 439 -15.87 -1.18 -29.97
C PRO A 439 -15.57 -2.68 -29.86
N CYS A 440 -15.57 -3.37 -31.00
CA CYS A 440 -15.16 -4.76 -31.03
C CYS A 440 -13.67 -4.92 -30.80
N GLY A 441 -13.30 -5.97 -30.07
CA GLY A 441 -11.95 -6.31 -29.69
C GLY A 441 -11.92 -7.27 -28.53
N THR A 442 -10.72 -7.53 -28.02
CA THR A 442 -10.51 -8.41 -26.89
C THR A 442 -9.85 -7.63 -25.76
N ILE A 443 -10.36 -7.78 -24.55
CA ILE A 443 -9.80 -7.29 -23.30
C ILE A 443 -9.29 -8.49 -22.50
N ARG A 444 -8.10 -8.37 -21.96
CA ARG A 444 -7.59 -9.17 -20.84
C ARG A 444 -7.20 -8.22 -19.73
N ASP A 445 -7.82 -8.37 -18.58
CA ASP A 445 -7.71 -7.38 -17.51
C ASP A 445 -7.56 -8.04 -16.14
N TYR A 446 -6.78 -7.42 -15.27
CA TYR A 446 -6.39 -7.96 -13.96
C TYR A 446 -5.78 -6.85 -13.10
N PRO A 447 -5.90 -6.95 -11.75
CA PRO A 447 -5.32 -5.97 -10.84
C PRO A 447 -3.80 -6.15 -10.70
N ARG A 448 -3.12 -5.07 -10.35
CA ARG A 448 -1.71 -5.10 -9.92
C ARG A 448 -1.57 -5.43 -8.44
N TYR A 449 -2.54 -5.03 -7.62
CA TYR A 449 -2.52 -5.20 -6.17
C TYR A 449 -3.80 -5.88 -5.68
N SER A 450 -3.64 -6.83 -4.74
CA SER A 450 -4.75 -7.61 -4.19
C SER A 450 -5.64 -6.82 -3.21
N VAL A 451 -5.13 -5.75 -2.59
CA VAL A 451 -5.89 -4.86 -1.69
C VAL A 451 -6.00 -3.47 -2.29
N ARG A 452 -7.22 -3.07 -2.59
CA ARG A 452 -7.56 -1.77 -3.17
C ARG A 452 -8.75 -1.22 -2.38
N GLY A 453 -8.48 -0.29 -1.44
CA GLY A 453 -9.47 -0.01 -0.43
C GLY A 453 -9.70 1.45 -0.07
N PHE A 454 -10.82 1.61 0.64
CA PHE A 454 -11.18 2.80 1.38
C PHE A 454 -11.48 2.42 2.84
N HIS A 455 -11.11 3.29 3.77
CA HIS A 455 -11.36 3.13 5.18
C HIS A 455 -12.11 4.36 5.72
N ILE A 456 -13.18 4.14 6.47
CA ILE A 456 -14.03 5.22 6.95
C ILE A 456 -14.24 5.16 8.47
N ASP A 457 -13.98 6.27 9.14
CA ASP A 457 -14.30 6.47 10.55
C ASP A 457 -15.79 6.78 10.73
N ILE A 458 -16.54 5.79 11.23
CA ILE A 458 -17.91 5.98 11.70
C ILE A 458 -17.98 6.07 13.23
N GLY A 459 -16.90 5.75 13.94
CA GLY A 459 -16.79 5.79 15.39
C GLY A 459 -17.04 7.20 15.93
N ARG A 460 -16.30 8.19 15.42
CA ARG A 460 -16.45 9.59 15.80
C ARG A 460 -17.72 10.22 15.24
N ARG A 461 -18.17 9.76 14.07
CA ARG A 461 -19.39 10.27 13.43
C ARG A 461 -20.18 9.13 12.77
N MET A 462 -21.42 8.91 13.19
CA MET A 462 -22.29 7.93 12.55
C MET A 462 -22.49 8.23 11.08
N VAL A 463 -22.30 7.22 10.23
CA VAL A 463 -22.61 7.21 8.81
C VAL A 463 -23.72 6.18 8.57
N SER A 464 -24.75 6.56 7.83
CA SER A 464 -25.92 5.72 7.61
C SER A 464 -25.59 4.47 6.78
N LEU A 465 -26.38 3.39 6.97
CA LEU A 465 -26.29 2.17 6.18
C LEU A 465 -26.41 2.46 4.66
N GLU A 466 -27.29 3.39 4.29
CA GLU A 466 -27.49 3.77 2.88
C GLU A 466 -26.24 4.43 2.28
N THR A 467 -25.58 5.31 3.03
CA THR A 467 -24.32 5.93 2.59
C THR A 467 -23.20 4.90 2.50
N LEU A 468 -23.09 3.96 3.45
CA LEU A 468 -22.12 2.85 3.36
C LEU A 468 -22.37 1.97 2.13
N LYS A 469 -23.63 1.66 1.80
CA LYS A 469 -23.97 0.94 0.56
C LYS A 469 -23.64 1.73 -0.69
N GLN A 470 -23.83 3.04 -0.70
CA GLN A 470 -23.43 3.90 -1.80
C GLN A 470 -21.91 3.88 -2.00
N ILE A 471 -21.12 3.94 -0.91
CA ILE A 471 -19.66 3.79 -0.96
C ILE A 471 -19.30 2.42 -1.59
N VAL A 472 -19.94 1.33 -1.15
CA VAL A 472 -19.72 -0.01 -1.71
C VAL A 472 -19.98 -0.05 -3.22
N LEU A 473 -21.11 0.50 -3.68
CA LEU A 473 -21.42 0.55 -5.12
C LEU A 473 -20.34 1.29 -5.91
N THR A 474 -19.92 2.44 -5.40
CA THR A 474 -18.93 3.25 -6.08
C THR A 474 -17.53 2.60 -6.06
N LEU A 475 -17.15 1.94 -4.97
CA LEU A 475 -15.93 1.11 -4.92
C LEU A 475 -15.98 0.02 -5.99
N SER A 476 -17.10 -0.70 -6.09
CA SER A 476 -17.31 -1.74 -7.11
C SER A 476 -17.19 -1.19 -8.53
N GLU A 477 -17.82 -0.06 -8.85
CA GLU A 477 -17.75 0.61 -10.15
C GLU A 477 -16.31 0.97 -10.55
N HIS A 478 -15.39 1.14 -9.56
CA HIS A 478 -13.96 1.40 -9.78
C HIS A 478 -13.07 0.17 -9.51
N LYS A 479 -13.64 -1.03 -9.42
CA LYS A 479 -12.94 -2.30 -9.16
C LYS A 479 -12.10 -2.28 -7.86
N MET A 480 -12.49 -1.43 -6.90
CA MET A 480 -11.94 -1.45 -5.56
C MET A 480 -12.64 -2.54 -4.75
N ASN A 481 -11.88 -3.30 -3.94
CA ASN A 481 -12.40 -4.53 -3.33
C ASN A 481 -12.48 -4.52 -1.80
N ASN A 482 -12.19 -3.39 -1.15
CA ASN A 482 -12.02 -3.34 0.29
C ASN A 482 -12.63 -2.08 0.91
N LEU A 483 -13.54 -2.24 1.91
CA LEU A 483 -14.11 -1.17 2.72
C LEU A 483 -13.84 -1.45 4.20
N GLY A 484 -12.89 -0.73 4.80
CA GLY A 484 -12.67 -0.70 6.25
C GLY A 484 -13.71 0.19 6.94
N VAL A 485 -14.29 -0.28 8.04
CA VAL A 485 -15.25 0.46 8.83
C VAL A 485 -14.77 0.54 10.27
N HIS A 486 -14.26 1.70 10.66
CA HIS A 486 -13.77 2.00 12.00
C HIS A 486 -14.96 2.26 12.94
N LEU A 487 -15.24 1.27 13.83
CA LEU A 487 -16.48 1.20 14.59
C LEU A 487 -16.46 1.97 15.90
N ASN A 488 -15.28 2.26 16.45
CA ASN A 488 -15.16 2.96 17.73
C ASN A 488 -14.00 3.95 17.71
N ASP A 489 -14.27 5.13 18.26
CA ASP A 489 -13.25 6.11 18.53
C ASP A 489 -13.82 7.23 19.43
N ASN A 490 -12.99 8.26 19.70
CA ASN A 490 -13.33 9.37 20.56
C ASN A 490 -12.81 10.72 20.04
N GLU A 491 -13.33 11.76 20.64
CA GLU A 491 -12.78 13.11 20.51
C GLU A 491 -11.29 13.09 20.89
N ILE A 492 -10.43 13.75 20.10
CA ILE A 492 -9.03 13.93 20.45
C ILE A 492 -8.91 14.58 21.81
N LEU A 493 -8.31 13.85 22.75
CA LEU A 493 -8.09 14.33 24.11
C LEU A 493 -6.94 15.33 24.13
N SER A 494 -7.10 16.35 24.94
CA SER A 494 -6.07 17.39 25.14
C SER A 494 -6.13 17.89 26.55
N THR A 495 -4.98 18.08 27.17
CA THR A 495 -4.84 18.70 28.48
C THR A 495 -5.19 20.19 28.49
N SER A 496 -5.49 20.77 27.34
CA SER A 496 -5.97 22.13 27.20
C SER A 496 -7.49 22.19 27.04
N GLY A 497 -8.12 23.19 27.64
CA GLY A 497 -9.56 23.40 27.51
C GLY A 497 -10.41 22.52 28.42
N LYS A 498 -11.45 21.83 27.84
CA LYS A 498 -12.42 21.06 28.61
C LYS A 498 -11.90 19.71 29.15
N ASN A 499 -10.80 19.21 28.62
CA ASN A 499 -10.22 17.93 28.99
C ASN A 499 -9.01 18.08 29.94
N ASP A 500 -8.99 19.14 30.76
CA ASP A 500 -7.88 19.53 31.63
C ASP A 500 -7.69 18.66 32.89
N SER A 501 -8.53 17.65 33.08
CA SER A 501 -8.47 16.69 34.18
C SER A 501 -9.01 15.33 33.76
N ILE A 502 -8.55 14.26 34.44
CA ILE A 502 -9.03 12.88 34.22
C ILE A 502 -10.56 12.79 34.23
N SER A 503 -11.21 13.45 35.19
CA SER A 503 -12.69 13.45 35.28
C SER A 503 -13.35 14.14 34.09
N ASN A 504 -12.75 15.23 33.58
CA ASN A 504 -13.27 15.94 32.41
C ASN A 504 -13.00 15.16 31.12
N ALA A 505 -11.82 14.53 30.98
CA ALA A 505 -11.47 13.71 29.85
C ALA A 505 -12.43 12.53 29.65
N PHE A 506 -12.87 11.87 30.73
CA PHE A 506 -13.90 10.82 30.65
C PHE A 506 -15.28 11.31 30.16
N THR A 507 -15.53 12.62 30.10
CA THR A 507 -16.77 13.19 29.55
C THR A 507 -16.66 13.56 28.07
N ALA A 508 -15.48 13.48 27.47
CA ALA A 508 -15.25 13.73 26.07
C ALA A 508 -16.12 12.82 25.18
N TYR A 509 -16.39 13.24 23.96
CA TYR A 509 -17.19 12.41 23.05
C TYR A 509 -16.51 11.07 22.75
N ALA A 510 -17.28 9.98 22.70
CA ALA A 510 -16.82 8.66 22.27
C ALA A 510 -17.98 7.88 21.66
N GLY A 511 -17.70 7.15 20.58
CA GLY A 511 -18.68 6.31 19.89
C GLY A 511 -18.25 4.86 19.82
N PHE A 512 -19.25 3.96 19.84
CA PHE A 512 -19.14 2.56 19.46
C PHE A 512 -20.34 2.22 18.57
N ARG A 513 -20.13 1.99 17.29
CA ARG A 513 -21.16 2.05 16.25
C ARG A 513 -21.75 0.72 15.81
N LEU A 514 -21.51 -0.36 16.56
CA LEU A 514 -22.16 -1.64 16.33
C LEU A 514 -22.89 -2.09 17.59
N GLU A 515 -24.11 -2.58 17.45
CA GLU A 515 -24.90 -3.11 18.56
C GLU A 515 -24.13 -4.16 19.37
N SER A 516 -23.94 -3.90 20.68
CA SER A 516 -23.24 -4.77 21.63
C SER A 516 -24.06 -5.07 22.86
N GLY A 517 -23.99 -6.30 23.32
CA GLY A 517 -24.56 -6.74 24.60
C GLY A 517 -23.63 -6.53 25.79
N LEU A 518 -22.38 -6.03 25.57
CA LEU A 518 -21.39 -5.80 26.61
C LEU A 518 -21.84 -4.69 27.56
N LYS A 519 -22.00 -5.01 28.85
CA LYS A 519 -22.46 -4.09 29.89
C LYS A 519 -21.65 -4.24 31.17
N ASN A 520 -21.50 -3.14 31.90
CA ASN A 520 -20.90 -3.15 33.23
C ASN A 520 -21.88 -3.66 34.30
N SER A 521 -21.43 -3.71 35.54
CA SER A 521 -22.26 -4.16 36.67
C SER A 521 -23.46 -3.27 36.97
N ARG A 522 -23.51 -2.05 36.43
CA ARG A 522 -24.64 -1.11 36.55
C ARG A 522 -25.66 -1.26 35.41
N GLY A 523 -25.35 -2.12 34.41
CA GLY A 523 -26.19 -2.31 33.23
C GLY A 523 -25.95 -1.29 32.13
N GLU A 524 -24.94 -0.44 32.25
CA GLU A 524 -24.54 0.52 31.23
C GLU A 524 -23.77 -0.21 30.12
N GLY A 525 -24.09 0.07 28.83
CA GLY A 525 -23.47 -0.56 27.66
C GLY A 525 -22.58 0.39 26.88
N ILE A 526 -21.75 -0.17 25.99
CA ILE A 526 -20.80 0.59 25.18
C ILE A 526 -21.44 1.18 23.92
N THR A 527 -22.53 0.59 23.41
CA THR A 527 -23.20 1.03 22.17
C THR A 527 -23.66 2.48 22.27
N SER A 528 -23.31 3.28 21.25
CA SER A 528 -23.67 4.69 21.17
C SER A 528 -25.17 4.93 21.11
N GLN A 529 -25.64 5.98 21.78
CA GLN A 529 -27.06 6.34 21.83
C GLN A 529 -27.48 7.33 20.71
N ASP A 530 -26.51 7.97 20.09
CA ASP A 530 -26.69 8.95 19.01
C ASP A 530 -26.63 8.30 17.62
N GLY A 531 -26.64 6.98 17.55
CA GLY A 531 -26.68 6.15 16.36
C GLY A 531 -25.68 5.00 16.38
N SER A 532 -26.10 3.85 15.89
CA SER A 532 -25.28 2.65 15.70
C SER A 532 -25.96 1.74 14.68
N LEU A 533 -25.19 0.89 14.05
CA LEU A 533 -25.70 -0.21 13.23
C LEU A 533 -26.17 -1.34 14.15
N THR A 534 -27.31 -1.92 13.84
CA THR A 534 -27.71 -3.19 14.42
C THR A 534 -26.87 -4.33 13.83
N ARG A 535 -26.87 -5.49 14.47
CA ARG A 535 -26.18 -6.67 13.94
C ARG A 535 -26.74 -7.12 12.59
N GLU A 536 -28.06 -6.98 12.40
CA GLU A 536 -28.72 -7.31 11.15
C GLU A 536 -28.35 -6.32 10.02
N GLU A 537 -28.28 -5.03 10.32
CA GLU A 537 -27.81 -4.01 9.36
C GLU A 537 -26.35 -4.24 8.94
N TRP A 538 -25.49 -4.66 9.87
CA TRP A 538 -24.12 -5.07 9.54
C TRP A 538 -24.09 -6.26 8.57
N LYS A 539 -24.85 -7.31 8.86
CA LYS A 539 -24.96 -8.49 7.98
C LYS A 539 -25.59 -8.15 6.62
N GLU A 540 -26.52 -7.21 6.59
CA GLU A 540 -27.08 -6.70 5.35
C GLU A 540 -26.02 -5.99 4.52
N LEU A 541 -25.20 -5.13 5.14
CA LEU A 541 -24.10 -4.42 4.48
C LEU A 541 -23.07 -5.39 3.91
N THR A 542 -22.60 -6.35 4.72
CA THR A 542 -21.57 -7.32 4.30
C THR A 542 -22.05 -8.21 3.14
N ARG A 543 -23.32 -8.69 3.20
CA ARG A 543 -23.91 -9.46 2.10
C ARG A 543 -24.03 -8.64 0.82
N PHE A 544 -24.57 -7.41 0.93
CA PHE A 544 -24.70 -6.50 -0.20
C PHE A 544 -23.33 -6.20 -0.84
N ALA A 545 -22.32 -5.96 -0.02
CA ALA A 545 -20.97 -5.67 -0.50
C ALA A 545 -20.34 -6.88 -1.21
N ALA A 546 -20.49 -8.09 -0.67
CA ALA A 546 -20.00 -9.33 -1.27
C ALA A 546 -20.61 -9.57 -2.67
N GLU A 547 -21.91 -9.27 -2.87
CA GLU A 547 -22.56 -9.34 -4.16
C GLU A 547 -21.95 -8.36 -5.19
N LYS A 548 -21.32 -7.29 -4.71
CA LYS A 548 -20.66 -6.26 -5.54
C LYS A 548 -19.13 -6.45 -5.63
N GLY A 549 -18.59 -7.54 -5.10
CA GLY A 549 -17.17 -7.82 -5.10
C GLY A 549 -16.35 -6.99 -4.08
N VAL A 550 -16.99 -6.39 -3.09
CA VAL A 550 -16.34 -5.58 -2.05
C VAL A 550 -16.40 -6.31 -0.71
N GLN A 551 -15.25 -6.48 -0.07
CA GLN A 551 -15.17 -7.00 1.28
C GLN A 551 -15.29 -5.85 2.30
N VAL A 552 -16.22 -5.95 3.25
CA VAL A 552 -16.35 -5.02 4.37
C VAL A 552 -15.60 -5.56 5.57
N LEU A 553 -14.67 -4.76 6.12
CA LEU A 553 -13.87 -5.08 7.28
C LEU A 553 -14.37 -4.33 8.51
N PRO A 554 -14.82 -5.03 9.58
CA PRO A 554 -15.03 -4.38 10.85
C PRO A 554 -13.69 -4.05 11.51
N GLU A 555 -13.55 -2.83 12.00
CA GLU A 555 -12.46 -2.47 12.90
C GLU A 555 -13.03 -2.17 14.29
N ILE A 556 -12.47 -2.84 15.29
CA ILE A 556 -12.63 -2.47 16.71
C ILE A 556 -11.24 -2.11 17.21
N ASP A 557 -11.01 -0.83 17.36
CA ASP A 557 -9.70 -0.32 17.73
C ASP A 557 -9.48 -0.39 19.24
N THR A 558 -8.41 -1.08 19.59
CA THR A 558 -7.86 -1.28 20.91
C THR A 558 -6.34 -1.49 20.80
N PRO A 559 -5.52 -1.15 21.81
CA PRO A 559 -5.86 -0.70 23.17
C PRO A 559 -6.03 0.82 23.32
N ALA A 560 -5.61 1.63 22.35
CA ALA A 560 -5.92 3.05 22.29
C ALA A 560 -7.33 3.30 21.70
N HIS A 561 -7.74 4.54 21.46
CA HIS A 561 -9.04 4.90 20.87
C HIS A 561 -10.25 4.25 21.56
N SER A 562 -10.09 3.88 22.81
CA SER A 562 -10.97 3.01 23.58
C SER A 562 -11.87 3.74 24.60
N LEU A 563 -12.08 5.07 24.50
CA LEU A 563 -12.87 5.83 25.48
C LEU A 563 -14.31 5.30 25.60
N ALA A 564 -14.89 4.76 24.54
CA ALA A 564 -16.20 4.13 24.58
C ALA A 564 -16.23 2.93 25.53
N LEU A 565 -15.11 2.19 25.66
CA LEU A 565 -14.94 1.08 26.59
C LEU A 565 -14.52 1.57 27.97
N THR A 566 -13.50 2.41 28.06
CA THR A 566 -12.92 2.85 29.34
C THR A 566 -13.88 3.70 30.15
N ARG A 567 -14.80 4.43 29.52
CA ARG A 567 -15.90 5.14 30.20
C ARG A 567 -16.85 4.18 30.91
N ILE A 568 -17.16 3.05 30.33
CA ILE A 568 -18.07 2.04 30.87
C ILE A 568 -17.34 1.14 31.86
N PHE A 569 -16.05 0.89 31.65
CA PHE A 569 -15.19 0.06 32.48
C PHE A 569 -13.94 0.82 32.93
N PRO A 570 -14.08 1.89 33.72
CA PRO A 570 -12.96 2.78 34.08
C PRO A 570 -11.86 2.08 34.89
N GLU A 571 -12.13 0.93 35.44
CA GLU A 571 -11.13 0.09 36.12
C GLU A 571 -10.04 -0.44 35.19
N TYR A 572 -10.27 -0.45 33.87
CA TYR A 572 -9.32 -0.90 32.87
C TYR A 572 -8.63 0.26 32.11
N ALA A 573 -8.98 1.52 32.40
CA ALA A 573 -8.38 2.67 31.76
C ALA A 573 -6.95 2.91 32.24
N LEU A 574 -6.07 3.34 31.34
CA LEU A 574 -4.75 3.90 31.65
C LEU A 574 -4.92 5.37 32.07
N ALA A 575 -5.50 5.59 33.25
CA ALA A 575 -5.90 6.91 33.74
C ALA A 575 -4.83 7.54 34.64
N ASP A 576 -3.59 7.64 34.15
CA ASP A 576 -2.46 8.32 34.78
C ASP A 576 -2.42 9.81 34.42
N GLU A 577 -2.79 10.16 33.16
CA GLU A 577 -2.93 11.52 32.65
C GLU A 577 -4.28 11.71 31.93
N PRO A 578 -4.79 12.95 31.78
CA PRO A 578 -6.08 13.20 31.14
C PRO A 578 -6.18 12.74 29.68
N ASP A 579 -5.10 12.77 28.95
CA ASP A 579 -5.01 12.37 27.55
C ASP A 579 -4.80 10.86 27.33
N ASN A 580 -4.66 10.08 28.43
CA ASN A 580 -4.52 8.63 28.37
C ASN A 580 -5.77 7.87 28.80
N VAL A 581 -6.88 8.55 29.13
CA VAL A 581 -8.11 7.86 29.61
C VAL A 581 -8.80 7.03 28.55
N ASP A 582 -8.51 7.26 27.29
CA ASP A 582 -8.99 6.49 26.15
C ASP A 582 -8.13 5.27 25.84
N GLN A 583 -7.09 5.03 26.62
CA GLN A 583 -6.22 3.87 26.47
C GLN A 583 -6.52 2.81 27.52
N LEU A 584 -6.51 1.55 27.11
CA LEU A 584 -6.64 0.41 28.00
C LEU A 584 -5.29 0.11 28.68
N ASP A 585 -5.30 -0.06 29.99
CA ASP A 585 -4.13 -0.47 30.77
C ASP A 585 -3.89 -1.97 30.62
N LEU A 586 -2.98 -2.36 29.74
CA LEU A 586 -2.65 -3.74 29.41
C LEU A 586 -1.93 -4.47 30.59
N GLY A 587 -1.33 -3.73 31.50
CA GLY A 587 -0.76 -4.29 32.74
C GLY A 587 -1.81 -4.72 33.77
N LYS A 588 -3.07 -4.31 33.60
CA LYS A 588 -4.16 -4.72 34.50
C LYS A 588 -4.72 -6.09 34.13
N LYS A 589 -4.84 -6.93 35.16
CA LYS A 589 -5.48 -8.23 34.99
C LYS A 589 -6.96 -8.08 34.56
N GLY A 590 -7.32 -8.74 33.47
CA GLY A 590 -8.69 -8.78 32.95
C GLY A 590 -8.95 -7.80 31.80
N THR A 591 -8.00 -6.90 31.47
CA THR A 591 -8.13 -6.03 30.30
C THR A 591 -8.22 -6.84 29.01
N VAL A 592 -7.31 -7.79 28.82
CA VAL A 592 -7.31 -8.70 27.66
C VAL A 592 -8.64 -9.49 27.60
N ASP A 593 -9.08 -10.04 28.75
CA ASP A 593 -10.35 -10.77 28.85
C ASP A 593 -11.56 -9.92 28.44
N LEU A 594 -11.57 -8.62 28.78
CA LEU A 594 -12.63 -7.68 28.40
C LEU A 594 -12.69 -7.51 26.89
N VAL A 595 -11.55 -7.25 26.25
CA VAL A 595 -11.46 -7.05 24.80
C VAL A 595 -11.82 -8.35 24.06
N GLN A 596 -11.27 -9.47 24.48
CA GLN A 596 -11.61 -10.78 23.92
C GLN A 596 -13.09 -11.12 24.05
N LYS A 597 -13.71 -10.76 25.18
CA LYS A 597 -15.15 -10.95 25.37
C LYS A 597 -15.98 -10.12 24.40
N LEU A 598 -15.56 -8.89 24.12
CA LEU A 598 -16.20 -8.03 23.12
C LEU A 598 -16.12 -8.66 21.73
N TRP A 599 -14.95 -9.10 21.32
CA TRP A 599 -14.75 -9.74 20.00
C TRP A 599 -15.55 -11.05 19.87
N LYS A 600 -15.54 -11.91 20.89
CA LYS A 600 -16.29 -13.18 20.90
C LYS A 600 -17.79 -12.98 20.69
N GLU A 601 -18.33 -11.85 21.10
CA GLU A 601 -19.73 -11.49 20.87
C GLU A 601 -20.12 -11.45 19.38
N TYR A 602 -19.15 -11.11 18.51
CA TYR A 602 -19.34 -11.01 17.07
C TYR A 602 -18.80 -12.20 16.28
N LEU A 603 -17.83 -12.91 16.85
CA LEU A 603 -17.13 -14.01 16.19
C LEU A 603 -17.79 -15.39 16.42
N GLU A 604 -18.50 -15.57 17.55
CA GLU A 604 -19.03 -16.85 17.99
C GLU A 604 -20.54 -16.97 17.74
N GLY A 605 -21.05 -18.20 17.72
CA GLY A 605 -22.47 -18.52 17.55
C GLY A 605 -22.76 -19.33 16.28
N GLU A 606 -24.02 -19.71 16.07
CA GLU A 606 -24.45 -20.44 14.87
C GLU A 606 -24.50 -19.54 13.63
N ASP A 607 -24.70 -18.23 13.83
CA ASP A 607 -24.76 -17.19 12.79
C ASP A 607 -23.99 -15.96 13.26
N PRO A 608 -22.63 -15.98 13.23
CA PRO A 608 -21.80 -14.91 13.74
C PRO A 608 -21.99 -13.61 12.94
N VAL A 609 -21.82 -12.47 13.61
CA VAL A 609 -21.95 -11.14 12.96
C VAL A 609 -20.81 -10.90 11.98
N PHE A 610 -19.60 -11.27 12.38
CA PHE A 610 -18.43 -11.26 11.48
C PHE A 610 -18.25 -12.68 10.95
N GLU A 611 -18.38 -12.84 9.62
CA GLU A 611 -18.42 -14.15 8.97
C GLU A 611 -17.11 -14.94 9.14
N ALA A 612 -17.21 -16.26 9.21
CA ALA A 612 -16.04 -17.14 9.23
C ALA A 612 -15.29 -17.07 7.87
N GLY A 613 -13.97 -17.13 7.94
CA GLY A 613 -13.10 -16.94 6.76
C GLY A 613 -12.91 -15.48 6.33
N GLY A 614 -13.61 -14.53 7.00
CA GLY A 614 -13.47 -13.11 6.74
C GLY A 614 -12.18 -12.50 7.31
N LEU A 615 -11.96 -11.23 6.98
CA LEU A 615 -10.87 -10.41 7.48
C LEU A 615 -11.44 -9.42 8.51
N VAL A 616 -10.75 -9.22 9.63
CA VAL A 616 -11.10 -8.23 10.65
C VAL A 616 -9.90 -7.38 11.01
N HIS A 617 -10.14 -6.14 11.43
CA HIS A 617 -9.10 -5.20 11.84
C HIS A 617 -9.17 -4.98 13.35
N ILE A 618 -8.04 -5.19 14.05
CA ILE A 618 -7.98 -5.15 15.52
C ILE A 618 -7.51 -3.81 16.09
N GLY A 619 -7.30 -2.78 15.23
CA GLY A 619 -6.75 -1.49 15.60
C GLY A 619 -5.26 -1.55 15.82
N MET A 620 -4.78 -1.21 17.01
CA MET A 620 -3.38 -1.33 17.49
C MET A 620 -2.50 -0.10 17.28
N ASP A 621 -3.03 1.04 16.90
CA ASP A 621 -2.26 2.28 16.78
C ASP A 621 -2.22 3.11 18.07
N GLU A 622 -1.36 4.10 18.08
CA GLU A 622 -1.24 5.20 19.04
C GLU A 622 -1.27 4.82 20.53
N TYR A 623 -0.75 3.63 20.89
CA TYR A 623 -0.59 3.25 22.30
C TYR A 623 0.65 3.89 22.91
N PHE A 624 0.51 4.50 24.13
CA PHE A 624 1.57 5.29 24.76
C PHE A 624 2.11 4.69 26.07
N ALA A 625 1.84 3.40 26.33
CA ALA A 625 2.35 2.71 27.51
C ALA A 625 3.43 1.65 27.18
N ASP A 626 3.51 0.56 27.94
CA ASP A 626 4.58 -0.43 27.84
C ASP A 626 4.52 -1.24 26.52
N GLY A 627 5.66 -1.26 25.80
CA GLY A 627 5.76 -1.95 24.52
C GLY A 627 5.76 -3.48 24.63
N GLU A 628 6.19 -4.05 25.73
CA GLU A 628 6.17 -5.51 25.95
C GLU A 628 4.75 -6.00 26.23
N ASP A 629 3.97 -5.26 27.03
CA ASP A 629 2.56 -5.54 27.26
C ASP A 629 1.75 -5.40 25.98
N TYR A 630 2.06 -4.39 25.14
CA TYR A 630 1.47 -4.19 23.82
C TYR A 630 1.72 -5.38 22.89
N ARG A 631 2.97 -5.85 22.76
CA ARG A 631 3.34 -6.98 21.91
C ARG A 631 2.71 -8.28 22.36
N SER A 632 2.59 -8.48 23.68
CA SER A 632 1.87 -9.62 24.25
C SER A 632 0.38 -9.57 23.92
N PHE A 633 -0.25 -8.41 24.08
CA PHE A 633 -1.66 -8.18 23.72
C PHE A 633 -1.92 -8.41 22.24
N ALA A 634 -1.05 -7.92 21.36
CA ALA A 634 -1.13 -8.15 19.91
C ALA A 634 -1.19 -9.66 19.60
N ASN A 635 -0.28 -10.45 20.19
CA ASN A 635 -0.25 -11.90 20.00
C ASN A 635 -1.52 -12.60 20.55
N ASP A 636 -2.03 -12.16 21.69
CA ASP A 636 -3.27 -12.70 22.27
C ASP A 636 -4.48 -12.45 21.36
N MET A 637 -4.55 -11.26 20.74
CA MET A 637 -5.62 -10.91 19.81
C MET A 637 -5.48 -11.62 18.48
N ILE A 638 -4.28 -11.64 17.89
CA ILE A 638 -3.98 -12.35 16.63
C ILE A 638 -4.36 -13.84 16.78
N SER A 639 -3.87 -14.49 17.84
CA SER A 639 -4.17 -15.92 18.09
C SER A 639 -5.66 -16.18 18.19
N MET A 640 -6.38 -15.38 18.98
CA MET A 640 -7.83 -15.55 19.16
C MET A 640 -8.59 -15.39 17.83
N ILE A 641 -8.26 -14.40 17.02
CA ILE A 641 -8.92 -14.15 15.74
C ILE A 641 -8.61 -15.29 14.76
N GLN A 642 -7.35 -15.72 14.66
CA GLN A 642 -6.95 -16.82 13.76
C GLN A 642 -7.55 -18.16 14.19
N GLU A 643 -7.62 -18.45 15.49
CA GLU A 643 -8.32 -19.62 16.03
C GLU A 643 -9.81 -19.62 15.70
N SER A 644 -10.43 -18.45 15.53
CA SER A 644 -11.81 -18.31 15.06
C SER A 644 -11.99 -18.51 13.56
N GLY A 645 -10.89 -18.81 12.82
CA GLY A 645 -10.88 -19.05 11.38
C GLY A 645 -10.94 -17.77 10.53
N ARG A 646 -10.44 -16.65 11.03
CA ARG A 646 -10.41 -15.35 10.33
C ARG A 646 -8.99 -14.84 10.16
N THR A 647 -8.80 -13.93 9.20
CA THR A 647 -7.53 -13.22 8.96
C THR A 647 -7.50 -11.92 9.74
N VAL A 648 -6.32 -11.51 10.18
CA VAL A 648 -6.11 -10.30 10.99
C VAL A 648 -5.51 -9.20 10.13
N ARG A 649 -6.04 -7.98 10.30
CA ARG A 649 -5.37 -6.73 9.92
C ARG A 649 -5.15 -5.89 11.18
N MET A 650 -4.06 -5.13 11.20
CA MET A 650 -3.74 -4.21 12.30
C MET A 650 -3.01 -2.98 11.78
N TRP A 651 -3.08 -1.87 12.52
CA TRP A 651 -2.24 -0.71 12.28
C TRP A 651 -0.80 -0.97 12.71
N GLY A 652 0.14 -0.40 11.97
CA GLY A 652 1.57 -0.49 12.28
C GLY A 652 1.99 0.42 13.41
N SER A 653 2.61 -0.16 14.47
CA SER A 653 3.13 0.57 15.64
C SER A 653 4.39 -0.04 16.25
N LEU A 654 4.94 -1.11 15.67
CA LEU A 654 5.98 -1.91 16.31
C LEU A 654 7.34 -1.22 16.37
N SER A 655 7.66 -0.29 15.49
CA SER A 655 8.90 0.51 15.54
C SER A 655 8.88 1.52 16.69
N ARG A 656 7.70 2.06 17.01
CA ARG A 656 7.51 2.99 18.13
C ARG A 656 7.42 2.29 19.47
N LEU A 657 6.96 1.03 19.52
CA LEU A 657 6.72 0.24 20.71
C LEU A 657 7.74 -0.92 20.82
N PRO A 658 8.98 -0.63 21.25
CA PRO A 658 10.03 -1.63 21.34
C PRO A 658 9.71 -2.68 22.40
N GLY A 659 10.13 -3.92 22.17
CA GLY A 659 9.99 -5.04 23.08
C GLY A 659 10.79 -6.25 22.59
N ARG A 660 10.89 -7.29 23.42
CA ARG A 660 11.59 -8.54 23.07
C ARG A 660 10.64 -9.60 22.52
N THR A 661 9.35 -9.49 22.84
CA THR A 661 8.32 -10.41 22.33
C THR A 661 8.13 -10.14 20.84
N GLN A 662 8.40 -11.15 20.02
CA GLN A 662 8.11 -11.08 18.60
C GLN A 662 6.58 -11.16 18.39
N VAL A 663 6.04 -10.28 17.57
CA VAL A 663 4.63 -10.32 17.16
C VAL A 663 4.46 -11.28 15.99
N ALA A 664 3.43 -12.12 16.02
CA ALA A 664 3.11 -13.05 14.97
C ALA A 664 2.77 -12.31 13.67
N SER A 665 3.44 -12.66 12.57
CA SER A 665 3.25 -12.02 11.26
C SER A 665 2.58 -12.93 10.22
N GLU A 666 2.54 -14.24 10.48
CA GLU A 666 1.94 -15.21 9.56
C GLU A 666 0.43 -14.97 9.40
N ASN A 667 -0.03 -14.73 8.17
CA ASN A 667 -1.41 -14.37 7.84
C ASN A 667 -1.90 -13.11 8.58
N VAL A 668 -1.01 -12.16 8.85
CA VAL A 668 -1.33 -10.85 9.42
C VAL A 668 -1.02 -9.77 8.40
N GLN A 669 -2.01 -8.92 8.13
CA GLN A 669 -1.87 -7.72 7.31
C GLN A 669 -1.55 -6.53 8.21
N MET A 670 -0.49 -5.80 7.91
CA MET A 670 -0.13 -4.58 8.61
C MET A 670 -0.38 -3.37 7.72
N GLN A 671 -1.27 -2.49 8.17
CA GLN A 671 -1.60 -1.24 7.50
C GLN A 671 -0.71 -0.14 8.06
N ILE A 672 0.21 0.37 7.22
CA ILE A 672 1.20 1.37 7.65
C ILE A 672 0.66 2.76 7.36
N TRP A 673 0.43 3.52 8.43
CA TRP A 673 -0.10 4.87 8.38
C TRP A 673 0.95 5.96 8.66
N ASN A 674 2.05 5.58 9.31
CA ASN A 674 3.14 6.49 9.66
C ASN A 674 4.45 5.71 9.80
N MET A 675 5.52 6.15 9.11
CA MET A 675 6.80 5.45 9.08
C MET A 675 7.55 5.50 10.42
N GLU A 676 7.30 6.51 11.28
CA GLU A 676 7.89 6.57 12.63
C GLU A 676 7.24 5.55 13.59
N TRP A 677 5.97 5.16 13.34
CA TRP A 677 5.27 4.15 14.13
C TRP A 677 5.57 2.74 13.65
N ALA A 678 5.68 2.54 12.35
CA ALA A 678 6.09 1.28 11.76
C ALA A 678 6.91 1.54 10.49
N ASP A 679 8.17 1.17 10.53
CA ASP A 679 9.07 1.19 9.39
C ASP A 679 8.63 0.14 8.37
N PRO A 680 8.35 0.51 7.11
CA PRO A 680 7.82 -0.43 6.13
C PRO A 680 8.74 -1.59 5.81
N GLN A 681 10.04 -1.32 5.70
CA GLN A 681 11.04 -2.35 5.38
C GLN A 681 11.20 -3.33 6.54
N ASP A 682 11.31 -2.84 7.78
CA ASP A 682 11.39 -3.69 8.97
C ASP A 682 10.17 -4.60 9.08
N MET A 683 8.95 -4.06 8.91
CA MET A 683 7.73 -4.85 9.00
C MET A 683 7.61 -5.88 7.88
N TYR A 684 8.04 -5.52 6.67
CA TYR A 684 8.13 -6.46 5.57
C TYR A 684 9.13 -7.58 5.87
N GLU A 685 10.30 -7.29 6.42
CA GLU A 685 11.32 -8.28 6.80
C GLU A 685 10.85 -9.19 7.94
N GLU A 686 10.08 -8.66 8.90
CA GLU A 686 9.45 -9.43 9.99
C GLU A 686 8.35 -10.40 9.47
N GLY A 687 7.93 -10.29 8.22
CA GLY A 687 7.03 -11.26 7.57
C GLY A 687 5.58 -10.81 7.42
N PHE A 688 5.23 -9.60 7.79
CA PHE A 688 3.88 -9.06 7.60
C PHE A 688 3.53 -8.86 6.13
N THR A 689 2.23 -8.95 5.82
CA THR A 689 1.68 -8.47 4.55
C THR A 689 1.39 -6.98 4.69
N ILE A 690 2.01 -6.14 3.86
CA ILE A 690 2.02 -4.69 4.03
C ILE A 690 0.96 -4.03 3.16
N ILE A 691 0.27 -3.05 3.75
CA ILE A 691 -0.70 -2.18 3.08
C ILE A 691 -0.30 -0.73 3.33
N ASN A 692 -0.24 0.06 2.26
CA ASN A 692 0.08 1.49 2.35
C ASN A 692 -1.18 2.30 2.70
N SER A 693 -1.10 3.05 3.79
CA SER A 693 -2.11 4.02 4.23
C SER A 693 -1.45 5.26 4.83
N LEU A 694 -0.27 5.65 4.28
CA LEU A 694 0.48 6.77 4.84
C LEU A 694 -0.35 8.04 4.96
N ASN A 695 -0.34 8.63 6.15
CA ASN A 695 -1.07 9.84 6.47
C ASN A 695 -0.64 11.04 5.60
N SER A 696 0.62 11.08 5.16
CA SER A 696 1.16 12.13 4.27
C SER A 696 0.51 12.16 2.89
N SER A 697 -0.06 11.05 2.42
CA SER A 697 -0.57 10.89 1.04
C SER A 697 -1.99 10.32 0.93
N LEU A 698 -2.48 9.59 1.94
CA LEU A 698 -3.72 8.82 1.86
C LEU A 698 -4.75 9.15 2.95
N TYR A 699 -4.51 10.16 3.81
CA TYR A 699 -5.47 10.57 4.84
C TYR A 699 -6.31 11.77 4.41
N ILE A 700 -7.60 11.68 4.68
CA ILE A 700 -8.58 12.75 4.55
C ILE A 700 -9.14 13.04 5.94
N ILE A 701 -8.97 14.28 6.42
CA ILE A 701 -9.51 14.75 7.71
C ILE A 701 -10.34 15.97 7.43
N PRO A 702 -11.67 15.85 7.24
CA PRO A 702 -12.54 16.95 6.90
C PRO A 702 -12.47 18.10 7.92
N GLY A 703 -12.15 19.30 7.43
CA GLY A 703 -11.95 20.48 8.29
C GLY A 703 -10.62 20.52 9.03
N GLY A 704 -9.74 19.53 8.82
CA GLY A 704 -8.38 19.44 9.34
C GLY A 704 -7.30 19.85 8.33
N GLY A 705 -6.04 19.54 8.66
CA GLY A 705 -4.89 19.82 7.79
C GLY A 705 -4.86 19.01 6.48
N TYR A 706 -5.57 17.90 6.46
CA TYR A 706 -5.68 16.94 5.32
C TYR A 706 -7.12 16.91 4.79
N ASP A 707 -7.77 18.05 4.59
CA ASP A 707 -9.18 18.09 4.17
C ASP A 707 -9.45 17.36 2.85
N ARG A 708 -8.47 17.31 1.95
CA ARG A 708 -8.49 16.58 0.67
C ARG A 708 -7.10 16.06 0.33
N LEU A 709 -7.04 14.99 -0.46
CA LEU A 709 -5.76 14.49 -0.98
C LEU A 709 -5.20 15.41 -2.07
N ASP A 710 -3.88 15.49 -2.16
CA ASP A 710 -3.19 16.21 -3.23
C ASP A 710 -3.17 15.34 -4.49
N LEU A 711 -4.10 15.62 -5.43
CA LEU A 711 -4.23 14.85 -6.67
C LEU A 711 -3.01 14.99 -7.60
N GLU A 712 -2.26 16.10 -7.54
CA GLU A 712 -1.05 16.24 -8.35
C GLU A 712 0.09 15.38 -7.80
N ALA A 713 0.23 15.30 -6.48
CA ALA A 713 1.17 14.38 -5.84
C ALA A 713 0.80 12.92 -6.11
N LEU A 714 -0.49 12.56 -6.03
CA LEU A 714 -0.98 11.22 -6.31
C LEU A 714 -0.72 10.74 -7.74
N LYS A 715 -0.55 11.62 -8.73
CA LYS A 715 -0.15 11.22 -10.10
C LYS A 715 1.22 10.57 -10.14
N GLN A 716 2.12 10.99 -9.25
CA GLN A 716 3.49 10.47 -9.13
C GLN A 716 3.63 9.39 -8.04
N TRP A 717 2.61 9.23 -7.20
CA TRP A 717 2.60 8.26 -6.12
C TRP A 717 2.53 6.83 -6.66
N GLU A 718 3.28 5.92 -6.04
CA GLU A 718 3.20 4.47 -6.29
C GLU A 718 2.80 3.73 -5.02
N PRO A 719 1.94 2.69 -5.12
CA PRO A 719 1.42 1.99 -3.94
C PRO A 719 2.49 1.36 -3.04
N ASN A 720 3.59 0.89 -3.62
CA ASN A 720 4.71 0.27 -2.89
C ASN A 720 5.79 1.27 -2.44
N LEU A 721 5.61 2.57 -2.72
CA LEU A 721 6.49 3.65 -2.26
C LEU A 721 5.91 4.28 -0.99
N PHE A 722 6.66 4.23 0.09
CA PHE A 722 6.36 4.88 1.36
C PHE A 722 7.23 6.11 1.48
N ALA A 723 6.61 7.30 1.41
CA ALA A 723 7.35 8.56 1.43
C ALA A 723 6.73 9.57 2.42
N ALA A 724 7.56 10.08 3.32
CA ALA A 724 7.17 11.09 4.31
C ALA A 724 8.33 12.07 4.56
N GLY A 725 8.10 13.36 4.30
CA GLY A 725 9.15 14.38 4.44
C GLY A 725 10.32 14.14 3.48
N THR A 726 11.49 13.84 4.03
CA THR A 726 12.70 13.54 3.24
C THR A 726 13.04 12.04 3.21
N GLN A 727 12.21 11.20 3.80
CA GLN A 727 12.38 9.75 3.81
C GLN A 727 11.48 9.09 2.77
N ALA A 728 12.02 8.13 2.04
CA ALA A 728 11.28 7.32 1.08
C ALA A 728 11.87 5.91 1.01
N GLU A 729 11.00 4.91 1.12
CA GLU A 729 11.32 3.50 1.07
C GLU A 729 10.41 2.80 0.06
N MET A 730 10.94 1.86 -0.69
CA MET A 730 10.20 1.14 -1.71
C MET A 730 10.21 -0.36 -1.42
N LEU A 731 9.04 -0.94 -1.20
CA LEU A 731 8.90 -2.38 -1.05
C LEU A 731 8.86 -3.08 -2.42
N PRO A 732 9.29 -4.35 -2.50
CA PRO A 732 9.33 -5.09 -3.76
C PRO A 732 7.92 -5.29 -4.35
N ALA A 733 7.66 -4.72 -5.54
CA ALA A 733 6.37 -4.85 -6.22
C ALA A 733 6.06 -6.31 -6.64
N TYR A 734 7.10 -7.13 -6.86
CA TYR A 734 6.96 -8.55 -7.18
C TYR A 734 6.54 -9.44 -5.99
N SER A 735 6.44 -8.88 -4.81
CA SER A 735 6.08 -9.64 -3.62
C SER A 735 4.58 -9.55 -3.34
N GLY A 736 3.88 -10.67 -3.32
CA GLY A 736 2.49 -10.75 -2.89
C GLY A 736 2.24 -10.22 -1.46
N ARG A 737 3.32 -10.01 -0.66
CA ARG A 737 3.22 -9.37 0.67
C ARG A 737 3.14 -7.84 0.62
N MET A 738 3.45 -7.19 -0.50
CA MET A 738 3.06 -5.79 -0.75
C MET A 738 1.66 -5.81 -1.36
N ALA A 739 0.63 -5.86 -0.52
CA ALA A 739 -0.72 -6.17 -0.95
C ALA A 739 -1.46 -5.02 -1.66
N GLY A 740 -1.05 -3.78 -1.44
CA GLY A 740 -1.68 -2.61 -2.06
C GLY A 740 -1.87 -1.45 -1.11
N ALA A 741 -2.95 -0.68 -1.29
CA ALA A 741 -3.19 0.50 -0.49
C ALA A 741 -4.67 0.73 -0.13
N VAL A 742 -4.86 1.46 0.98
CA VAL A 742 -6.15 1.88 1.50
C VAL A 742 -6.07 3.35 1.88
N TYR A 743 -6.87 4.21 1.24
CA TYR A 743 -6.99 5.60 1.67
C TYR A 743 -8.07 5.75 2.75
N CYS A 744 -7.90 6.69 3.67
CA CYS A 744 -8.66 6.75 4.91
C CYS A 744 -9.35 8.11 5.07
N LEU A 745 -10.59 8.10 5.59
CA LEU A 745 -11.30 9.30 5.99
C LEU A 745 -11.58 9.25 7.49
N TRP A 746 -11.01 10.21 8.22
CA TRP A 746 -11.10 10.34 9.66
C TRP A 746 -11.95 11.52 10.08
N ASN A 747 -12.86 11.31 11.00
CA ASN A 747 -13.77 12.34 11.52
C ASN A 747 -13.24 13.02 12.79
N ASP A 748 -11.93 13.34 12.85
CA ASP A 748 -11.22 13.91 14.01
C ASP A 748 -11.83 15.23 14.50
N THR A 749 -12.43 16.01 13.62
CA THR A 749 -12.94 17.34 13.90
C THR A 749 -14.40 17.31 14.39
N ILE A 750 -14.72 16.44 15.36
CA ILE A 750 -16.08 16.25 15.92
C ILE A 750 -16.73 17.56 16.37
N GLY A 751 -15.95 18.49 16.95
CA GLY A 751 -16.44 19.79 17.38
C GLY A 751 -16.93 20.70 16.26
N SER A 752 -16.67 20.35 15.00
CA SER A 752 -17.16 21.06 13.81
C SER A 752 -18.46 20.48 13.24
N LEU A 753 -19.15 19.59 13.96
CA LEU A 753 -20.45 19.05 13.53
C LEU A 753 -21.48 20.12 13.20
N ASP A 754 -21.39 21.28 13.86
CA ASP A 754 -22.20 22.48 13.54
C ASP A 754 -21.74 23.18 12.25
N THR A 755 -20.55 22.87 11.73
CA THR A 755 -19.96 23.48 10.53
C THR A 755 -19.96 22.55 9.32
N GLY A 756 -20.46 21.30 9.47
CA GLY A 756 -21.02 20.61 8.37
C GLY A 756 -20.17 19.67 7.55
N VAL A 757 -19.53 18.68 8.15
CA VAL A 757 -19.26 17.48 7.37
C VAL A 757 -20.55 16.64 7.34
N THR A 758 -21.36 16.82 6.33
CA THR A 758 -22.54 15.98 6.05
C THR A 758 -22.07 14.66 5.42
N GLU A 759 -22.92 13.64 5.37
CA GLU A 759 -22.64 12.41 4.61
C GLU A 759 -22.35 12.74 3.14
N GLU A 760 -23.01 13.76 2.58
CA GLU A 760 -22.74 14.29 1.25
C GLU A 760 -21.31 14.84 1.11
N GLY A 761 -20.83 15.57 2.14
CA GLY A 761 -19.46 16.08 2.20
C GLY A 761 -18.40 14.97 2.39
N ILE A 762 -18.76 13.86 3.06
CA ILE A 762 -17.95 12.64 3.14
C ILE A 762 -17.86 12.00 1.74
N LEU A 763 -18.99 11.80 1.08
CA LEU A 763 -19.04 11.20 -0.26
C LEU A 763 -18.26 12.04 -1.30
N GLU A 764 -18.34 13.36 -1.24
CA GLU A 764 -17.56 14.23 -2.13
C GLU A 764 -16.06 14.02 -1.98
N ARG A 765 -15.54 13.92 -0.75
CA ARG A 765 -14.12 13.70 -0.48
C ARG A 765 -13.65 12.28 -0.81
N PHE A 766 -14.51 11.30 -0.59
CA PHE A 766 -14.31 9.92 -1.00
C PHE A 766 -14.17 9.78 -2.52
N LEU A 767 -15.06 10.43 -3.28
CA LEU A 767 -15.15 10.31 -4.73
C LEU A 767 -13.98 10.99 -5.46
N GLU A 768 -13.47 12.09 -4.94
CA GLU A 768 -12.50 12.94 -5.64
C GLU A 768 -11.19 12.21 -6.03
N PRO A 769 -10.51 11.47 -5.14
CA PRO A 769 -9.27 10.76 -5.47
C PRO A 769 -9.50 9.38 -6.11
N LEU A 770 -10.71 8.85 -6.02
CA LEU A 770 -11.00 7.44 -6.32
C LEU A 770 -10.62 7.01 -7.75
N PRO A 771 -10.92 7.77 -8.83
CA PRO A 771 -10.52 7.34 -10.19
C PRO A 771 -9.00 7.23 -10.35
N LEU A 772 -8.24 8.10 -9.69
CA LEU A 772 -6.78 8.10 -9.75
C LEU A 772 -6.20 6.93 -8.95
N LEU A 773 -6.67 6.75 -7.71
CA LEU A 773 -6.21 5.66 -6.85
C LEU A 773 -6.58 4.28 -7.43
N SER A 774 -7.80 4.12 -7.96
CA SER A 774 -8.19 2.88 -8.61
C SER A 774 -7.29 2.55 -9.79
N GLY A 775 -6.94 3.54 -10.63
CA GLY A 775 -6.02 3.35 -11.76
C GLY A 775 -4.58 3.03 -11.36
N LYS A 776 -4.14 3.41 -10.16
CA LYS A 776 -2.81 3.06 -9.63
C LYS A 776 -2.75 1.65 -9.02
N LEU A 777 -3.88 1.17 -8.53
CA LEU A 777 -3.98 -0.10 -7.80
C LEU A 777 -4.46 -1.26 -8.70
N TRP A 778 -5.24 -0.93 -9.73
CA TRP A 778 -5.71 -1.87 -10.76
C TRP A 778 -4.67 -2.01 -11.88
#